data_eab9d3a4d3807ee422f60dfcecc88c68
#
_entry.id   eab9d3a4d3807ee422f60dfcecc88c68
#
_cell.length_a   1.000
_cell.length_b   1.000
_cell.length_c   1.000
_cell.angle_alpha   90.00
_cell.angle_beta   90.00
_cell.angle_gamma   90.00
#
_symmetry.space_group_name_H-M   'P 1'
#
loop_
_entity.id
_entity.type
_entity.pdbx_description
1 polymer ?
#
loop_
_entity_poly.entity_id
_entity_poly.type
_entity_poly.pdbx_seq_one_letter_code
_entity_poly.pdbx_strand_id
1 'polypeptide(L)'
;MKTSRFSNRCRIVLFVSALFSVLSFCRAEDIVLTSTSATYPYERGQWTAEQCAAWQEEYGPIRGINCPYPPCGAMTQEQAIAYAASLGYNSVRWWPSGGTNADDYIKAVEQWAGWADKYGMTVSPVFGFLQSYFSQSDHASALKNLENQVRKIIRHFRGDKRIILWDLWNEPNLNDDDTKEMMEWITKMVTWCQQEGCTQAITSSLIWDGGVSTNQAAASGGRLLRENVEKLMDVHNYHDYSCQDGFNNETPTMYARLKKISDRPIVCTECMTRTNGSTYARTLIDFAKYNINFYTWGLSACDPNWEVRWSRSTFYNWDPMFHNALYADMEPYNESEPQWVKNYQFQGDFGGAKTGAEYTEIWSSRRAWKWMQHGESKGLYCKTIAEAITKVNTHKRDKLYNTIAVRINYASWASSNSAAKTQFNSLLSAAESAGMTVIPILLTSENLRSNVNTLATYAFNFINEYYYDRRIQAWCILEQTDAIGNEENFKSNLETILRKARYAFQNQPLFCAPLVTEGVMPDSTQTDVANLMWQLSDVCGFSASDASMEFLGRMMKHYHRPIFLLGNNSLTEGMQDNHVNWATAAALPSEDVSNYHFNIFFDNNEDRSSRWPGWKAWRWMNRPPTRGLFFSNISSAISMLEELNGTGSPYNSICVALDFRGYRSSQETFFADLENLLSLAAANGITVLPQLLSDTYFRMSAYALTEYVENVLTRYANDTRILAWDLYNKLSSVNSNPTKAESIIDDLFKTARATGAQQPIFMTPSVSVNTFPSGFDPIASLVHGRYDGWSRLAYGSGSVDLCYRIWCMSDVICYTSSQTSLYLGWLNAQAAKFGRPLFCAEWKVPTSEAPSSTMEIFKDMHISWFANGTLDEEMVREFTYRPVSTQH
;
A
#
# COMPACT_ATOMS: atom_id res chain seq x y z
N MET A 1 53.24 -17.03 -32.72
CA MET A 1 53.43 -17.01 -31.27
C MET A 1 52.30 -16.26 -30.59
N LYS A 2 51.20 -16.91 -30.35
CA LYS A 2 50.05 -16.42 -29.53
C LYS A 2 49.17 -17.66 -29.28
N THR A 3 49.53 -18.51 -28.40
CA THR A 3 48.71 -19.58 -27.83
C THR A 3 49.32 -19.98 -26.49
N SER A 4 48.72 -19.58 -25.39
CA SER A 4 48.75 -20.25 -24.10
C SER A 4 48.36 -19.31 -22.94
N ARG A 5 47.08 -18.92 -22.88
CA ARG A 5 46.54 -18.31 -21.64
C ARG A 5 45.07 -18.66 -21.38
N PHE A 6 44.53 -19.63 -22.09
CA PHE A 6 43.09 -19.99 -21.93
C PHE A 6 42.85 -21.33 -21.19
N SER A 7 43.95 -22.04 -20.83
CA SER A 7 43.80 -23.38 -20.26
C SER A 7 43.71 -23.44 -18.73
N ASN A 8 44.12 -22.38 -18.02
CA ASN A 8 44.18 -22.45 -16.54
C ASN A 8 42.94 -21.90 -15.80
N ARG A 9 42.08 -21.12 -16.47
CA ARG A 9 40.85 -20.66 -15.81
C ARG A 9 39.72 -21.70 -15.86
N CYS A 10 39.66 -22.52 -16.86
CA CYS A 10 38.63 -23.62 -16.91
C CYS A 10 38.93 -24.76 -15.94
N ARG A 11 40.22 -25.01 -15.59
CA ARG A 11 40.52 -26.05 -14.60
C ARG A 11 40.19 -25.69 -13.16
N ILE A 12 40.27 -24.38 -12.82
CA ILE A 12 39.93 -23.91 -11.45
C ILE A 12 38.43 -23.88 -11.27
N VAL A 13 37.64 -23.48 -12.30
CA VAL A 13 36.18 -23.49 -12.21
C VAL A 13 35.59 -24.92 -12.12
N LEU A 14 36.16 -25.89 -12.84
CA LEU A 14 35.76 -27.30 -12.73
C LEU A 14 36.16 -27.93 -11.39
N PHE A 15 37.27 -27.50 -10.77
CA PHE A 15 37.67 -28.03 -9.46
C PHE A 15 36.84 -27.42 -8.34
N VAL A 16 36.43 -26.13 -8.42
CA VAL A 16 35.53 -25.50 -7.45
C VAL A 16 34.11 -26.05 -7.60
N SER A 17 33.65 -26.29 -8.82
CA SER A 17 32.33 -26.91 -9.04
C SER A 17 32.27 -28.38 -8.59
N ALA A 18 33.37 -29.13 -8.74
CA ALA A 18 33.47 -30.49 -8.23
C ALA A 18 33.61 -30.53 -6.70
N LEU A 19 34.27 -29.55 -6.08
CA LEU A 19 34.34 -29.43 -4.62
C LEU A 19 32.98 -29.05 -4.00
N PHE A 20 32.25 -28.14 -4.64
CA PHE A 20 30.88 -27.81 -4.19
C PHE A 20 29.89 -28.96 -4.40
N SER A 21 30.01 -29.71 -5.48
CA SER A 21 29.17 -30.91 -5.67
C SER A 21 29.52 -32.04 -4.70
N VAL A 22 30.77 -32.20 -4.32
CA VAL A 22 31.19 -33.20 -3.32
C VAL A 22 30.83 -32.74 -1.91
N LEU A 23 30.87 -31.46 -1.60
CA LEU A 23 30.44 -30.94 -0.29
C LEU A 23 28.90 -30.95 -0.14
N SER A 24 28.16 -30.78 -1.23
CA SER A 24 26.70 -30.96 -1.20
C SER A 24 26.23 -32.39 -1.03
N PHE A 25 27.04 -33.39 -1.46
CA PHE A 25 26.74 -34.79 -1.26
C PHE A 25 27.13 -35.36 0.10
N CYS A 26 28.01 -34.70 0.85
CA CYS A 26 28.46 -35.18 2.17
C CYS A 26 27.72 -34.58 3.37
N ARG A 27 26.77 -33.66 3.17
CA ARG A 27 26.01 -33.01 4.27
C ARG A 27 24.57 -33.47 4.41
N ALA A 28 24.16 -34.47 3.67
CA ALA A 28 22.82 -35.08 3.76
C ALA A 28 22.80 -36.35 4.62
N GLU A 29 23.79 -36.51 5.49
CA GLU A 29 23.80 -37.67 6.38
C GLU A 29 23.15 -37.27 7.71
N ASP A 30 21.97 -37.85 7.83
CA ASP A 30 21.42 -38.40 9.06
C ASP A 30 21.08 -37.40 10.18
N ILE A 31 19.87 -36.81 10.04
CA ILE A 31 19.03 -36.79 11.25
C ILE A 31 18.86 -38.25 11.61
N VAL A 32 19.72 -38.76 12.52
CA VAL A 32 19.66 -40.16 12.97
C VAL A 32 18.32 -40.31 13.68
N LEU A 33 17.36 -40.94 12.96
CA LEU A 33 16.14 -41.38 13.56
C LEU A 33 16.51 -42.55 14.49
N THR A 34 16.62 -42.28 15.79
CA THR A 34 16.83 -43.34 16.76
C THR A 34 15.52 -44.08 16.97
N SER A 35 15.32 -45.22 16.31
CA SER A 35 14.18 -46.10 16.59
C SER A 35 14.31 -46.65 17.99
N THR A 36 13.36 -46.29 18.84
CA THR A 36 13.32 -46.74 20.24
C THR A 36 12.26 -47.82 20.51
N SER A 37 11.42 -48.10 19.54
CA SER A 37 10.29 -49.03 19.70
C SER A 37 10.05 -49.89 18.46
N ALA A 38 9.74 -51.17 18.66
CA ALA A 38 9.32 -52.07 17.59
C ALA A 38 7.98 -51.61 16.94
N THR A 39 7.18 -50.86 17.65
CA THR A 39 5.88 -50.35 17.19
C THR A 39 6.06 -49.14 16.28
N TYR A 40 7.10 -48.30 16.54
CA TYR A 40 7.40 -47.09 15.80
C TYR A 40 8.86 -47.09 15.33
N PRO A 41 9.21 -47.81 14.26
CA PRO A 41 10.59 -48.06 13.84
C PRO A 41 11.37 -46.81 13.41
N TYR A 42 10.66 -45.68 13.19
CA TYR A 42 11.23 -44.37 12.80
C TYR A 42 11.09 -43.30 13.91
N GLU A 43 10.73 -43.71 15.11
CA GLU A 43 10.51 -42.79 16.23
C GLU A 43 11.75 -42.00 16.52
N ARG A 44 11.56 -40.67 16.73
CA ARG A 44 12.56 -39.74 17.18
C ARG A 44 12.12 -38.99 18.45
N GLY A 45 13.06 -38.48 19.20
CA GLY A 45 12.79 -37.52 20.26
C GLY A 45 12.64 -36.10 19.74
N GLN A 46 12.51 -35.16 20.66
CA GLN A 46 12.70 -33.73 20.35
C GLN A 46 14.13 -33.51 19.84
N TRP A 47 14.28 -32.61 18.86
CA TRP A 47 15.59 -32.31 18.28
C TRP A 47 16.63 -31.89 19.35
N THR A 48 17.88 -32.30 19.16
CA THR A 48 19.01 -31.80 19.94
C THR A 48 19.39 -30.40 19.51
N ALA A 49 20.27 -29.74 20.29
CA ALA A 49 20.78 -28.41 19.93
C ALA A 49 21.53 -28.43 18.59
N GLU A 50 22.28 -29.50 18.33
CA GLU A 50 23.03 -29.69 17.07
C GLU A 50 22.10 -29.85 15.87
N GLN A 51 20.99 -30.58 16.02
CA GLN A 51 19.97 -30.71 14.96
C GLN A 51 19.30 -29.39 14.68
N CYS A 52 18.97 -28.61 15.70
CA CYS A 52 18.42 -27.26 15.55
C CYS A 52 19.41 -26.32 14.84
N ALA A 53 20.69 -26.39 15.18
CA ALA A 53 21.75 -25.60 14.56
C ALA A 53 21.91 -25.98 13.07
N ALA A 54 21.93 -27.28 12.76
CA ALA A 54 22.02 -27.76 11.39
C ALA A 54 20.83 -27.32 10.52
N TRP A 55 19.62 -27.38 11.08
CA TRP A 55 18.42 -26.86 10.41
C TRP A 55 18.53 -25.35 10.13
N GLN A 56 19.00 -24.58 11.13
CA GLN A 56 19.17 -23.13 10.95
C GLN A 56 20.25 -22.81 9.91
N GLU A 57 21.31 -23.60 9.82
CA GLU A 57 22.37 -23.46 8.82
C GLU A 57 21.86 -23.83 7.42
N GLU A 58 21.03 -24.89 7.29
CA GLU A 58 20.50 -25.37 6.01
C GLU A 58 19.45 -24.40 5.42
N TYR A 59 18.53 -23.87 6.24
CA TYR A 59 17.36 -23.15 5.76
C TYR A 59 17.33 -21.64 6.09
N GLY A 60 18.14 -21.19 7.02
CA GLY A 60 18.11 -19.78 7.47
C GLY A 60 19.08 -18.84 6.73
N PRO A 61 18.84 -17.54 6.77
CA PRO A 61 17.65 -16.92 7.35
C PRO A 61 16.40 -17.19 6.50
N ILE A 62 15.34 -17.63 7.16
CA ILE A 62 14.04 -17.77 6.52
C ILE A 62 13.43 -16.39 6.33
N ARG A 63 13.13 -16.06 5.08
CA ARG A 63 12.38 -14.88 4.64
C ARG A 63 11.06 -15.38 4.10
N GLY A 64 10.12 -15.60 4.99
CA GLY A 64 8.87 -16.24 4.67
C GLY A 64 7.74 -15.26 4.37
N ILE A 65 6.73 -15.78 3.68
CA ILE A 65 5.49 -15.08 3.41
C ILE A 65 4.30 -15.99 3.70
N ASN A 66 3.30 -15.45 4.42
CA ASN A 66 2.02 -16.12 4.62
C ASN A 66 1.10 -15.91 3.42
N CYS A 67 0.39 -16.97 3.04
CA CYS A 67 -0.72 -16.92 2.11
C CYS A 67 -0.48 -16.00 0.90
N PRO A 68 0.56 -16.29 0.06
CA PRO A 68 0.80 -15.47 -1.12
C PRO A 68 -0.27 -15.72 -2.17
N TYR A 69 -1.53 -15.37 -1.83
CA TYR A 69 -2.64 -15.50 -2.76
C TYR A 69 -2.51 -14.51 -3.90
N PRO A 70 -2.86 -14.92 -5.13
CA PRO A 70 -2.82 -14.03 -6.27
C PRO A 70 -3.88 -12.93 -6.15
N PRO A 71 -3.64 -11.74 -6.71
CA PRO A 71 -4.71 -10.80 -6.97
C PRO A 71 -5.78 -11.48 -7.83
N CYS A 72 -7.03 -11.32 -7.45
CA CYS A 72 -8.15 -11.98 -8.11
C CYS A 72 -8.11 -11.77 -9.64
N GLY A 73 -8.00 -12.84 -10.41
CA GLY A 73 -8.00 -12.81 -11.87
C GLY A 73 -6.74 -12.28 -12.56
N ALA A 74 -5.74 -11.80 -11.85
CA ALA A 74 -4.54 -11.23 -12.46
C ALA A 74 -3.44 -12.27 -12.72
N MET A 75 -3.35 -13.32 -11.89
CA MET A 75 -2.38 -14.40 -12.01
C MET A 75 -2.86 -15.67 -11.34
N THR A 76 -2.20 -16.79 -11.66
CA THR A 76 -2.42 -18.08 -10.98
C THR A 76 -1.73 -18.10 -9.62
N GLN A 77 -2.09 -19.08 -8.77
CA GLN A 77 -1.42 -19.31 -7.49
C GLN A 77 0.08 -19.59 -7.66
N GLU A 78 0.46 -20.38 -8.67
CA GLU A 78 1.86 -20.64 -9.00
C GLU A 78 2.61 -19.35 -9.37
N GLN A 79 1.99 -18.48 -10.18
CA GLN A 79 2.58 -17.19 -10.53
C GLN A 79 2.74 -16.27 -9.32
N ALA A 80 1.81 -16.30 -8.35
CA ALA A 80 1.93 -15.54 -7.11
C ALA A 80 3.12 -16.01 -6.27
N ILE A 81 3.34 -17.32 -6.18
CA ILE A 81 4.53 -17.91 -5.51
C ILE A 81 5.81 -17.49 -6.24
N ALA A 82 5.84 -17.58 -7.58
CA ALA A 82 6.98 -17.14 -8.39
C ALA A 82 7.28 -15.65 -8.17
N TYR A 83 6.25 -14.83 -8.07
CA TYR A 83 6.40 -13.41 -7.81
C TYR A 83 6.93 -13.13 -6.40
N ALA A 84 6.44 -13.84 -5.38
CA ALA A 84 6.98 -13.76 -4.02
C ALA A 84 8.48 -14.12 -3.99
N ALA A 85 8.90 -15.18 -4.70
CA ALA A 85 10.31 -15.53 -4.84
C ALA A 85 11.13 -14.38 -5.47
N SER A 86 10.60 -13.72 -6.49
CA SER A 86 11.25 -12.57 -7.13
C SER A 86 11.45 -11.36 -6.20
N LEU A 87 10.61 -11.22 -5.18
CA LEU A 87 10.71 -10.21 -4.14
C LEU A 87 11.74 -10.57 -3.04
N GLY A 88 12.33 -11.78 -3.09
CA GLY A 88 13.35 -12.23 -2.14
C GLY A 88 12.85 -13.14 -1.03
N TYR A 89 11.57 -13.53 -1.04
CA TYR A 89 11.06 -14.54 -0.15
C TYR A 89 11.61 -15.93 -0.53
N ASN A 90 11.89 -16.79 0.47
CA ASN A 90 12.43 -18.13 0.28
C ASN A 90 11.59 -19.24 0.93
N SER A 91 10.48 -18.90 1.57
CA SER A 91 9.56 -19.87 2.17
C SER A 91 8.12 -19.39 2.15
N VAL A 92 7.16 -20.32 2.05
CA VAL A 92 5.72 -20.04 2.07
C VAL A 92 5.07 -20.75 3.24
N ARG A 93 4.27 -20.03 4.02
CA ARG A 93 3.40 -20.58 5.06
C ARG A 93 1.94 -20.36 4.68
N TRP A 94 1.11 -21.38 4.81
CA TRP A 94 -0.33 -21.25 4.51
C TRP A 94 -1.14 -22.36 5.18
N TRP A 95 -2.47 -22.25 5.10
CA TRP A 95 -3.42 -23.29 5.52
C TRP A 95 -3.82 -24.13 4.30
N PRO A 96 -3.26 -25.34 4.13
CA PRO A 96 -3.67 -26.23 3.04
C PRO A 96 -5.18 -26.48 3.06
N SER A 97 -5.82 -26.36 1.90
CA SER A 97 -7.22 -26.74 1.74
C SER A 97 -7.34 -28.27 1.85
N GLY A 98 -8.49 -28.75 2.30
CA GLY A 98 -8.71 -30.21 2.46
C GLY A 98 -9.55 -30.54 3.70
N GLY A 99 -9.87 -29.52 4.49
CA GLY A 99 -10.72 -29.68 5.68
C GLY A 99 -10.13 -30.70 6.66
N THR A 100 -10.90 -31.72 7.04
CA THR A 100 -10.49 -32.78 7.97
C THR A 100 -10.00 -34.06 7.28
N ASN A 101 -9.70 -34.02 5.96
CA ASN A 101 -9.31 -35.19 5.18
C ASN A 101 -7.81 -35.13 4.84
N ALA A 102 -7.03 -36.12 5.33
CA ALA A 102 -5.60 -36.21 5.08
C ALA A 102 -5.24 -36.33 3.60
N ASP A 103 -6.02 -37.01 2.78
CA ASP A 103 -5.70 -37.22 1.36
C ASP A 103 -5.80 -35.91 0.58
N ASP A 104 -6.80 -35.11 0.86
CA ASP A 104 -6.96 -33.79 0.23
C ASP A 104 -5.91 -32.79 0.74
N TYR A 105 -5.60 -32.85 2.03
CA TYR A 105 -4.52 -32.06 2.63
C TYR A 105 -3.15 -32.40 2.00
N ILE A 106 -2.84 -33.69 1.85
CA ILE A 106 -1.61 -34.19 1.20
C ILE A 106 -1.51 -33.64 -0.23
N LYS A 107 -2.59 -33.76 -1.02
CA LYS A 107 -2.60 -33.22 -2.39
C LYS A 107 -2.33 -31.70 -2.43
N ALA A 108 -2.95 -30.94 -1.51
CA ALA A 108 -2.73 -29.50 -1.43
C ALA A 108 -1.28 -29.16 -1.07
N VAL A 109 -0.69 -29.88 -0.11
CA VAL A 109 0.72 -29.68 0.29
C VAL A 109 1.66 -30.05 -0.85
N GLU A 110 1.46 -31.22 -1.52
CA GLU A 110 2.27 -31.62 -2.69
C GLU A 110 2.25 -30.57 -3.80
N GLN A 111 1.08 -30.04 -4.09
CA GLN A 111 0.91 -29.02 -5.13
C GLN A 111 1.70 -27.74 -4.81
N TRP A 112 1.52 -27.22 -3.59
CA TRP A 112 2.18 -25.98 -3.19
C TRP A 112 3.69 -26.16 -3.00
N ALA A 113 4.12 -27.30 -2.42
CA ALA A 113 5.51 -27.64 -2.30
C ALA A 113 6.18 -27.79 -3.68
N GLY A 114 5.48 -28.38 -4.66
CA GLY A 114 5.96 -28.46 -6.03
C GLY A 114 6.11 -27.11 -6.72
N TRP A 115 5.16 -26.19 -6.52
CA TRP A 115 5.30 -24.81 -7.01
C TRP A 115 6.43 -24.05 -6.32
N ALA A 116 6.54 -24.15 -5.00
CA ALA A 116 7.56 -23.45 -4.23
C ALA A 116 8.98 -23.94 -4.62
N ASP A 117 9.20 -25.24 -4.69
CA ASP A 117 10.47 -25.87 -5.08
C ASP A 117 10.95 -25.44 -6.47
N LYS A 118 10.03 -25.32 -7.43
CA LYS A 118 10.31 -24.83 -8.79
C LYS A 118 10.98 -23.45 -8.80
N TYR A 119 10.69 -22.61 -7.80
CA TYR A 119 11.22 -21.25 -7.66
C TYR A 119 12.24 -21.12 -6.51
N GLY A 120 12.79 -22.25 -6.05
CA GLY A 120 13.81 -22.26 -5.00
C GLY A 120 13.29 -21.87 -3.62
N MET A 121 12.01 -22.07 -3.36
CA MET A 121 11.38 -21.80 -2.07
C MET A 121 11.02 -23.10 -1.36
N THR A 122 10.93 -23.03 -0.04
CA THR A 122 10.44 -24.09 0.84
C THR A 122 9.01 -23.78 1.30
N VAL A 123 8.40 -24.72 2.03
CA VAL A 123 7.05 -24.55 2.56
C VAL A 123 6.95 -24.88 4.05
N SER A 124 6.02 -24.22 4.74
CA SER A 124 5.65 -24.43 6.15
C SER A 124 4.12 -24.55 6.27
N PRO A 125 3.55 -25.75 6.08
CA PRO A 125 2.11 -25.93 6.16
C PRO A 125 1.59 -25.87 7.59
N VAL A 126 0.41 -25.28 7.78
CA VAL A 126 -0.31 -25.23 9.06
C VAL A 126 -1.34 -26.36 9.13
N PHE A 127 -1.43 -27.07 10.26
CA PHE A 127 -2.49 -28.07 10.52
C PHE A 127 -3.80 -27.36 10.93
N GLY A 128 -4.39 -26.57 10.01
CA GLY A 128 -5.54 -25.73 10.28
C GLY A 128 -6.82 -26.48 10.65
N PHE A 129 -6.91 -27.77 10.40
CA PHE A 129 -8.08 -28.58 10.71
C PHE A 129 -8.18 -28.97 12.21
N LEU A 130 -7.14 -28.75 12.99
CA LEU A 130 -7.14 -29.10 14.40
C LEU A 130 -8.26 -28.41 15.18
N GLN A 131 -8.47 -27.13 14.94
CA GLN A 131 -9.56 -26.38 15.57
C GLN A 131 -10.93 -26.99 15.27
N SER A 132 -11.12 -27.52 14.04
CA SER A 132 -12.37 -28.18 13.65
C SER A 132 -12.60 -29.49 14.40
N TYR A 133 -11.57 -30.24 14.74
CA TYR A 133 -11.67 -31.42 15.59
C TYR A 133 -11.92 -31.06 17.04
N PHE A 134 -11.20 -30.08 17.56
CA PHE A 134 -11.35 -29.64 18.95
C PHE A 134 -12.72 -29.02 19.24
N SER A 135 -13.39 -28.45 18.26
CA SER A 135 -14.75 -27.89 18.40
C SER A 135 -15.88 -28.94 18.36
N GLN A 136 -15.57 -30.22 18.16
CA GLN A 136 -16.58 -31.29 18.14
C GLN A 136 -16.97 -31.68 19.56
N SER A 137 -18.22 -32.04 19.77
CA SER A 137 -18.75 -32.41 21.10
C SER A 137 -18.23 -33.75 21.63
N ASP A 138 -17.85 -34.70 20.76
CA ASP A 138 -17.21 -35.97 21.13
C ASP A 138 -15.71 -35.88 20.96
N HIS A 139 -15.04 -35.34 21.96
CA HIS A 139 -13.58 -35.14 21.95
C HIS A 139 -12.79 -36.44 21.84
N ALA A 140 -13.29 -37.57 22.38
CA ALA A 140 -12.57 -38.85 22.30
C ALA A 140 -12.50 -39.38 20.86
N SER A 141 -13.63 -39.39 20.16
CA SER A 141 -13.68 -39.75 18.73
C SER A 141 -12.94 -38.74 17.86
N ALA A 142 -13.08 -37.46 18.12
CA ALA A 142 -12.39 -36.40 17.39
C ALA A 142 -10.87 -36.53 17.50
N LEU A 143 -10.35 -36.76 18.70
CA LEU A 143 -8.93 -36.95 18.95
C LEU A 143 -8.34 -38.18 18.25
N LYS A 144 -9.08 -39.31 18.26
CA LYS A 144 -8.69 -40.52 17.53
C LYS A 144 -8.67 -40.32 16.02
N ASN A 145 -9.64 -39.61 15.49
CA ASN A 145 -9.68 -39.25 14.07
C ASN A 145 -8.51 -38.35 13.70
N LEU A 146 -8.24 -37.34 14.52
CA LEU A 146 -7.09 -36.44 14.35
C LEU A 146 -5.77 -37.22 14.34
N GLU A 147 -5.56 -38.17 15.29
CA GLU A 147 -4.39 -39.01 15.31
C GLU A 147 -4.17 -39.72 13.97
N ASN A 148 -5.21 -40.34 13.42
CA ASN A 148 -5.14 -41.04 12.16
C ASN A 148 -4.73 -40.12 10.99
N GLN A 149 -5.28 -38.87 10.97
CA GLN A 149 -4.96 -37.91 9.93
C GLN A 149 -3.50 -37.44 10.06
N VAL A 150 -3.09 -36.99 11.25
CA VAL A 150 -1.73 -36.49 11.50
C VAL A 150 -0.69 -37.56 11.17
N ARG A 151 -0.87 -38.78 11.67
CA ARG A 151 0.06 -39.91 11.37
C ARG A 151 0.18 -40.17 9.87
N LYS A 152 -0.93 -40.15 9.15
CA LYS A 152 -0.95 -40.37 7.70
C LYS A 152 -0.17 -39.28 6.97
N ILE A 153 -0.39 -38.01 7.31
CA ILE A 153 0.29 -36.88 6.68
C ILE A 153 1.80 -36.93 6.97
N ILE A 154 2.19 -37.07 8.22
CA ILE A 154 3.60 -37.11 8.61
C ILE A 154 4.34 -38.28 7.97
N ARG A 155 3.72 -39.46 7.93
CA ARG A 155 4.29 -40.67 7.28
C ARG A 155 4.51 -40.44 5.78
N HIS A 156 3.57 -39.72 5.11
CA HIS A 156 3.68 -39.42 3.68
C HIS A 156 4.86 -38.50 3.39
N PHE A 157 5.01 -37.42 4.18
CA PHE A 157 6.03 -36.40 3.96
C PHE A 157 7.35 -36.63 4.72
N ARG A 158 7.53 -37.80 5.31
CA ARG A 158 8.78 -38.13 5.97
C ARG A 158 9.94 -38.05 4.98
N GLY A 159 10.96 -37.22 5.29
CA GLY A 159 12.13 -37.01 4.45
C GLY A 159 11.94 -36.03 3.31
N ASP A 160 10.78 -35.40 3.18
CA ASP A 160 10.56 -34.37 2.18
C ASP A 160 11.18 -33.02 2.62
N LYS A 161 12.28 -32.64 1.98
CA LYS A 161 13.06 -31.44 2.30
C LYS A 161 12.40 -30.14 1.82
N ARG A 162 11.37 -30.21 0.98
CA ARG A 162 10.59 -29.05 0.57
C ARG A 162 9.82 -28.46 1.75
N ILE A 163 9.48 -29.29 2.74
CA ILE A 163 8.79 -28.90 3.96
C ILE A 163 9.83 -28.71 5.05
N ILE A 164 9.95 -27.49 5.60
CA ILE A 164 10.96 -27.18 6.61
C ILE A 164 10.42 -27.09 8.02
N LEU A 165 9.11 -26.85 8.16
CA LEU A 165 8.47 -26.62 9.44
C LEU A 165 7.01 -27.07 9.39
N TRP A 166 6.57 -27.85 10.37
CA TRP A 166 5.16 -28.14 10.63
C TRP A 166 4.65 -27.24 11.74
N ASP A 167 3.65 -26.39 11.44
CA ASP A 167 2.93 -25.59 12.43
C ASP A 167 1.70 -26.37 12.88
N LEU A 168 1.78 -26.98 14.06
CA LEU A 168 0.78 -27.94 14.54
C LEU A 168 -0.54 -27.29 14.94
N TRP A 169 -0.50 -26.06 15.45
CA TRP A 169 -1.70 -25.33 15.85
C TRP A 169 -1.45 -23.82 15.78
N ASN A 170 -2.24 -23.14 14.92
CA ASN A 170 -2.18 -21.71 14.82
C ASN A 170 -2.96 -21.05 15.97
N GLU A 171 -2.29 -20.27 16.77
CA GLU A 171 -2.86 -19.40 17.81
C GLU A 171 -3.82 -20.14 18.77
N PRO A 172 -3.37 -21.21 19.45
CA PRO A 172 -4.22 -21.86 20.44
C PRO A 172 -4.63 -20.88 21.52
N ASN A 173 -5.95 -20.80 21.81
CA ASN A 173 -6.46 -19.96 22.90
C ASN A 173 -6.18 -20.63 24.24
N LEU A 174 -5.07 -20.23 24.87
CA LEU A 174 -4.62 -20.79 26.14
C LEU A 174 -5.10 -20.00 27.38
N ASN A 175 -6.19 -19.27 27.27
CA ASN A 175 -6.75 -18.45 28.33
C ASN A 175 -8.08 -18.95 28.88
N ASP A 176 -8.69 -19.94 28.24
CA ASP A 176 -10.02 -20.46 28.58
C ASP A 176 -9.95 -21.73 29.45
N ASP A 177 -11.11 -22.20 29.92
CA ASP A 177 -11.24 -23.40 30.76
C ASP A 177 -10.72 -24.68 30.09
N ASP A 178 -10.75 -24.73 28.76
CA ASP A 178 -10.29 -25.85 27.94
C ASP A 178 -8.76 -25.89 27.76
N THR A 179 -8.03 -24.99 28.34
CA THR A 179 -6.59 -24.83 28.13
C THR A 179 -5.78 -26.09 28.43
N LYS A 180 -6.15 -26.84 29.47
CA LYS A 180 -5.46 -28.11 29.83
C LYS A 180 -5.66 -29.19 28.75
N GLU A 181 -6.87 -29.30 28.23
CA GLU A 181 -7.18 -30.25 27.17
C GLU A 181 -6.48 -29.85 25.85
N MET A 182 -6.45 -28.57 25.48
CA MET A 182 -5.68 -28.08 24.34
C MET A 182 -4.20 -28.45 24.46
N MET A 183 -3.64 -28.25 25.65
CA MET A 183 -2.25 -28.62 25.94
C MET A 183 -2.02 -30.12 25.76
N GLU A 184 -2.96 -30.95 26.22
CA GLU A 184 -2.92 -32.39 26.04
C GLU A 184 -2.97 -32.78 24.54
N TRP A 185 -3.85 -32.15 23.76
CA TRP A 185 -3.96 -32.40 22.33
C TRP A 185 -2.68 -32.01 21.58
N ILE A 186 -2.11 -30.84 21.86
CA ILE A 186 -0.83 -30.40 21.28
C ILE A 186 0.29 -31.39 21.63
N THR A 187 0.37 -31.81 22.90
CA THR A 187 1.35 -32.81 23.35
C THR A 187 1.22 -34.13 22.61
N LYS A 188 -0.03 -34.61 22.39
CA LYS A 188 -0.30 -35.84 21.61
C LYS A 188 0.12 -35.65 20.16
N MET A 189 -0.16 -34.50 19.54
CA MET A 189 0.26 -34.25 18.16
C MET A 189 1.79 -34.29 18.01
N VAL A 190 2.52 -33.63 18.91
CA VAL A 190 3.98 -33.72 18.94
C VAL A 190 4.44 -35.15 19.04
N THR A 191 3.85 -35.92 19.96
CA THR A 191 4.16 -37.33 20.16
C THR A 191 3.90 -38.16 18.89
N TRP A 192 2.77 -37.97 18.21
CA TRP A 192 2.47 -38.71 16.97
C TRP A 192 3.43 -38.38 15.85
N CYS A 193 3.79 -37.09 15.70
CA CYS A 193 4.79 -36.63 14.73
C CYS A 193 6.15 -37.30 15.00
N GLN A 194 6.58 -37.34 16.27
CA GLN A 194 7.82 -37.95 16.68
C GLN A 194 7.80 -39.49 16.44
N GLN A 195 6.74 -40.18 16.81
CA GLN A 195 6.56 -41.62 16.59
C GLN A 195 6.56 -41.99 15.10
N GLU A 196 6.02 -41.16 14.21
CA GLU A 196 6.09 -41.39 12.77
C GLU A 196 7.44 -40.99 12.17
N GLY A 197 8.39 -40.51 12.97
CA GLY A 197 9.73 -40.13 12.50
C GLY A 197 9.73 -38.91 11.61
N CYS A 198 8.97 -37.87 12.01
CA CYS A 198 8.97 -36.58 11.33
C CYS A 198 10.39 -36.03 11.21
N THR A 199 10.86 -35.78 9.99
CA THR A 199 12.21 -35.25 9.73
C THR A 199 12.24 -33.71 9.68
N GLN A 200 11.09 -33.06 9.62
CA GLN A 200 10.93 -31.62 9.63
C GLN A 200 10.85 -31.11 11.06
N ALA A 201 11.16 -29.83 11.25
CA ALA A 201 10.97 -29.16 12.53
C ALA A 201 9.47 -29.10 12.91
N ILE A 202 9.20 -29.23 14.20
CA ILE A 202 7.84 -29.14 14.75
C ILE A 202 7.74 -27.87 15.58
N THR A 203 6.68 -27.09 15.33
CA THR A 203 6.36 -25.89 16.09
C THR A 203 4.86 -25.71 16.28
N SER A 204 4.46 -24.74 17.10
CA SER A 204 3.09 -24.25 17.24
C SER A 204 3.13 -22.76 17.48
N SER A 205 2.41 -22.01 16.67
CA SER A 205 2.44 -20.54 16.72
C SER A 205 1.59 -20.01 17.87
N LEU A 206 2.21 -19.32 18.79
CA LEU A 206 1.54 -18.70 19.93
C LEU A 206 1.26 -17.22 19.67
N ILE A 207 0.05 -16.80 19.93
CA ILE A 207 -0.26 -15.38 20.06
C ILE A 207 0.38 -14.86 21.36
N TRP A 208 1.10 -13.77 21.19
CA TRP A 208 1.48 -12.90 22.27
C TRP A 208 0.84 -11.56 22.02
N ASP A 209 -0.37 -11.34 22.56
CA ASP A 209 -0.92 -9.99 22.54
C ASP A 209 -0.06 -9.12 23.45
N GLY A 210 0.56 -8.11 22.87
CA GLY A 210 1.24 -7.07 23.61
C GLY A 210 0.37 -6.34 24.65
N GLY A 211 -0.94 -6.46 24.47
CA GLY A 211 -1.92 -5.89 25.40
C GLY A 211 -2.31 -6.79 26.56
N VAL A 212 -2.03 -8.08 26.51
CA VAL A 212 -2.21 -8.93 27.69
C VAL A 212 -1.05 -8.62 28.62
N SER A 213 -1.26 -7.61 29.44
CA SER A 213 -0.31 -7.25 30.46
C SER A 213 0.23 -8.52 31.10
N THR A 214 1.53 -8.56 31.31
CA THR A 214 2.23 -9.61 32.05
C THR A 214 1.48 -10.02 33.32
N ASN A 215 0.59 -9.20 33.82
CA ASN A 215 -0.22 -9.42 35.00
C ASN A 215 -1.48 -10.27 34.76
N GLN A 216 -2.18 -10.13 33.62
CA GLN A 216 -3.37 -10.93 33.34
C GLN A 216 -3.01 -12.34 32.89
N ALA A 217 -2.01 -12.53 32.03
CA ALA A 217 -1.51 -13.83 31.67
C ALA A 217 -0.85 -14.57 32.87
N ALA A 218 -0.26 -13.85 33.82
CA ALA A 218 0.27 -14.42 35.03
C ALA A 218 -0.85 -14.86 36.01
N ALA A 219 -1.94 -14.11 36.08
CA ALA A 219 -3.08 -14.42 36.94
C ALA A 219 -3.88 -15.63 36.47
N SER A 220 -3.96 -15.86 35.14
CA SER A 220 -4.76 -16.96 34.54
C SER A 220 -3.99 -18.27 34.32
N GLY A 221 -2.68 -18.33 34.62
CA GLY A 221 -1.86 -19.50 34.27
C GLY A 221 -1.52 -19.66 32.80
N GLY A 222 -2.09 -18.86 31.91
CA GLY A 222 -1.90 -18.94 30.44
C GLY A 222 -0.43 -18.79 30.02
N ARG A 223 0.36 -18.00 30.74
CA ARG A 223 1.80 -17.86 30.46
C ARG A 223 2.56 -19.18 30.65
N LEU A 224 2.29 -19.89 31.74
CA LEU A 224 2.95 -21.19 32.00
C LEU A 224 2.61 -22.23 30.96
N LEU A 225 1.38 -22.20 30.44
CA LEU A 225 0.93 -23.12 29.40
C LEU A 225 1.64 -22.84 28.06
N ARG A 226 1.78 -21.58 27.68
CA ARG A 226 2.55 -21.17 26.50
C ARG A 226 4.02 -21.60 26.62
N GLU A 227 4.66 -21.36 27.76
CA GLU A 227 6.03 -21.82 28.02
C GLU A 227 6.14 -23.36 27.99
N ASN A 228 5.11 -24.08 28.42
CA ASN A 228 5.09 -25.55 28.33
C ASN A 228 4.92 -26.06 26.90
N VAL A 229 4.13 -25.39 26.06
CA VAL A 229 4.06 -25.69 24.61
C VAL A 229 5.42 -25.49 23.97
N GLU A 230 6.07 -24.35 24.22
CA GLU A 230 7.38 -24.02 23.66
C GLU A 230 8.48 -25.02 24.05
N LYS A 231 8.39 -25.61 25.26
CA LYS A 231 9.32 -26.66 25.71
C LYS A 231 9.23 -27.96 24.90
N LEU A 232 8.12 -28.18 24.19
CA LEU A 232 7.92 -29.36 23.36
C LEU A 232 8.41 -29.18 21.93
N MET A 233 8.60 -27.94 21.49
CA MET A 233 8.86 -27.61 20.10
C MET A 233 10.34 -27.78 19.73
N ASP A 234 10.60 -28.14 18.47
CA ASP A 234 11.97 -28.20 17.93
C ASP A 234 12.50 -26.79 17.64
N VAL A 235 11.60 -25.90 17.25
CA VAL A 235 11.89 -24.48 16.94
C VAL A 235 10.86 -23.62 17.65
N HIS A 236 11.33 -22.55 18.33
CA HIS A 236 10.45 -21.59 18.97
C HIS A 236 9.64 -20.77 17.95
N ASN A 237 8.38 -20.50 18.27
CA ASN A 237 7.48 -19.75 17.39
C ASN A 237 6.64 -18.73 18.18
N TYR A 238 6.41 -17.57 17.55
CA TYR A 238 5.48 -16.57 18.05
C TYR A 238 4.94 -15.70 16.93
N HIS A 239 3.86 -14.96 17.20
CA HIS A 239 3.34 -13.92 16.34
C HIS A 239 3.62 -12.57 16.95
N ASP A 240 4.00 -11.59 16.12
CA ASP A 240 4.34 -10.24 16.56
C ASP A 240 3.70 -9.18 15.65
N TYR A 241 2.57 -8.69 16.08
CA TYR A 241 1.87 -7.58 15.46
C TYR A 241 2.07 -6.25 16.20
N SER A 242 2.98 -6.24 17.17
CA SER A 242 3.21 -5.10 18.06
C SER A 242 4.32 -4.17 17.58
N CYS A 243 5.11 -4.56 16.60
CA CYS A 243 6.33 -3.88 16.15
C CYS A 243 6.15 -2.39 15.94
N GLN A 244 5.90 -1.70 17.02
CA GLN A 244 5.76 -0.27 17.08
C GLN A 244 7.05 0.31 17.58
N ASP A 245 7.37 1.39 17.07
CA ASP A 245 8.21 2.49 17.45
C ASP A 245 8.61 2.57 18.93
N GLY A 246 9.23 1.54 19.49
CA GLY A 246 9.81 1.58 20.83
C GLY A 246 8.83 1.68 22.01
N PHE A 247 7.55 1.98 21.77
CA PHE A 247 6.55 2.00 22.84
C PHE A 247 6.02 0.61 23.17
N ASN A 248 5.93 -0.28 22.17
CA ASN A 248 5.42 -1.63 22.30
C ASN A 248 6.20 -2.64 21.45
N ASN A 249 7.48 -2.43 21.21
CA ASN A 249 8.30 -3.42 20.51
C ASN A 249 8.49 -4.64 21.45
N GLU A 250 7.76 -5.70 21.18
CA GLU A 250 7.80 -6.92 21.99
C GLU A 250 8.94 -7.86 21.61
N THR A 251 9.53 -7.71 20.41
CA THR A 251 10.60 -8.58 19.93
C THR A 251 11.72 -8.78 20.95
N PRO A 252 12.30 -7.76 21.63
CA PRO A 252 13.32 -7.98 22.64
C PRO A 252 12.84 -8.80 23.84
N THR A 253 11.59 -8.58 24.25
CA THR A 253 10.98 -9.28 25.39
C THR A 253 10.71 -10.74 25.05
N MET A 254 10.17 -11.00 23.84
CA MET A 254 9.92 -12.35 23.36
C MET A 254 11.21 -13.13 23.19
N TYR A 255 12.21 -12.54 22.54
CA TYR A 255 13.52 -13.14 22.42
C TYR A 255 14.07 -13.56 23.80
N ALA A 256 14.07 -12.65 24.77
CA ALA A 256 14.57 -12.93 26.10
C ALA A 256 13.76 -14.03 26.84
N ARG A 257 12.45 -14.12 26.60
CA ARG A 257 11.59 -15.17 27.18
C ARG A 257 11.86 -16.53 26.56
N LEU A 258 11.89 -16.61 25.22
CA LEU A 258 12.12 -17.87 24.51
C LEU A 258 13.52 -18.43 24.80
N LYS A 259 14.54 -17.57 24.84
CA LYS A 259 15.91 -17.97 25.21
C LYS A 259 16.06 -18.45 26.64
N LYS A 260 15.17 -18.09 27.56
CA LYS A 260 15.12 -18.69 28.92
C LYS A 260 14.57 -20.11 28.92
N ILE A 261 13.73 -20.48 27.95
CA ILE A 261 13.20 -21.82 27.82
C ILE A 261 14.28 -22.75 27.26
N SER A 262 14.88 -22.37 26.13
CA SER A 262 15.98 -23.08 25.51
C SER A 262 16.68 -22.22 24.45
N ASP A 263 17.90 -22.61 24.04
CA ASP A 263 18.67 -21.92 23.01
C ASP A 263 18.38 -22.41 21.59
N ARG A 264 17.08 -22.64 21.30
CA ARG A 264 16.62 -23.09 19.99
C ARG A 264 16.43 -21.92 19.02
N PRO A 265 16.46 -22.17 17.69
CA PRO A 265 16.10 -21.14 16.71
C PRO A 265 14.71 -20.56 16.96
N ILE A 266 14.52 -19.33 16.56
CA ILE A 266 13.25 -18.61 16.71
C ILE A 266 12.70 -18.29 15.32
N VAL A 267 11.41 -18.54 15.14
CA VAL A 267 10.65 -18.13 13.95
C VAL A 267 9.47 -17.27 14.40
N CYS A 268 9.31 -16.10 13.83
CA CYS A 268 8.10 -15.30 13.93
C CYS A 268 7.24 -15.62 12.71
N THR A 269 6.24 -16.50 12.87
CA THR A 269 5.47 -17.01 11.73
C THR A 269 4.37 -16.06 11.25
N GLU A 270 4.08 -15.00 11.98
CA GLU A 270 3.22 -13.89 11.55
C GLU A 270 3.74 -12.58 12.15
N CYS A 271 3.99 -11.61 11.32
CA CYS A 271 4.47 -10.32 11.77
C CYS A 271 4.00 -9.18 10.87
N MET A 272 4.18 -7.99 11.38
CA MET A 272 3.87 -6.70 10.79
C MET A 272 2.40 -6.32 10.84
N THR A 273 2.19 -5.09 11.28
CA THR A 273 0.91 -4.40 11.27
C THR A 273 1.15 -2.92 11.01
N ARG A 274 0.79 -2.43 9.84
CA ARG A 274 1.01 -1.02 9.46
C ARG A 274 0.20 -0.06 10.32
N THR A 275 -0.98 -0.47 10.74
CA THR A 275 -1.84 0.32 11.64
C THR A 275 -1.24 0.50 13.03
N ASN A 276 -0.29 -0.33 13.41
CA ASN A 276 0.47 -0.22 14.65
C ASN A 276 1.84 0.43 14.43
N GLY A 277 2.11 0.99 13.26
CA GLY A 277 3.37 1.65 12.93
C GLY A 277 4.51 0.73 12.48
N SER A 278 4.25 -0.57 12.28
CA SER A 278 5.24 -1.49 11.75
C SER A 278 5.59 -1.16 10.31
N THR A 279 6.85 -1.29 9.97
CA THR A 279 7.35 -1.26 8.60
C THR A 279 8.30 -2.41 8.36
N TYR A 280 8.53 -2.79 7.12
CA TYR A 280 9.49 -3.84 6.80
C TYR A 280 10.87 -3.51 7.37
N ALA A 281 11.35 -2.30 7.13
CA ALA A 281 12.65 -1.87 7.62
C ALA A 281 12.79 -2.00 9.14
N ARG A 282 11.87 -1.42 9.89
CA ARG A 282 11.90 -1.42 11.36
C ARG A 282 11.84 -2.83 11.94
N THR A 283 10.89 -3.63 11.45
CA THR A 283 10.70 -4.99 11.92
C THR A 283 11.90 -5.87 11.61
N LEU A 284 12.42 -5.82 10.38
CA LEU A 284 13.52 -6.69 9.95
C LEU A 284 14.87 -6.31 10.58
N ILE A 285 15.11 -5.05 10.89
CA ILE A 285 16.31 -4.63 11.65
C ILE A 285 16.31 -5.30 13.03
N ASP A 286 15.18 -5.26 13.75
CA ASP A 286 15.08 -5.88 15.08
C ASP A 286 15.16 -7.40 14.99
N PHE A 287 14.52 -8.02 14.00
CA PHE A 287 14.61 -9.47 13.79
C PHE A 287 16.03 -9.93 13.47
N ALA A 288 16.73 -9.20 12.60
CA ALA A 288 18.12 -9.53 12.26
C ALA A 288 19.05 -9.47 13.46
N LYS A 289 18.87 -8.47 14.34
CA LYS A 289 19.64 -8.33 15.58
C LYS A 289 19.53 -9.56 16.48
N TYR A 290 18.36 -10.21 16.52
CA TYR A 290 18.09 -11.36 17.34
C TYR A 290 18.11 -12.70 16.59
N ASN A 291 18.54 -12.72 15.33
CA ASN A 291 18.57 -13.90 14.46
C ASN A 291 17.20 -14.60 14.37
N ILE A 292 16.14 -13.83 14.16
CA ILE A 292 14.76 -14.33 14.08
C ILE A 292 14.40 -14.59 12.63
N ASN A 293 14.01 -15.81 12.31
CA ASN A 293 13.36 -16.14 11.04
C ASN A 293 11.95 -15.53 11.01
N PHE A 294 11.44 -15.14 9.84
CA PHE A 294 10.15 -14.46 9.78
C PHE A 294 9.25 -14.94 8.65
N TYR A 295 7.95 -14.74 8.83
CA TYR A 295 6.92 -14.81 7.79
C TYR A 295 6.05 -13.55 7.89
N THR A 296 6.10 -12.70 6.88
CA THR A 296 5.18 -11.56 6.78
C THR A 296 3.80 -12.02 6.34
N TRP A 297 2.74 -11.27 6.69
CA TRP A 297 1.39 -11.65 6.33
C TRP A 297 1.01 -11.10 4.95
N GLY A 298 0.58 -11.99 4.05
CA GLY A 298 -0.04 -11.67 2.76
C GLY A 298 0.89 -11.04 1.73
N LEU A 299 0.69 -11.41 0.46
CA LEU A 299 1.44 -10.86 -0.66
C LEU A 299 0.78 -9.59 -1.18
N SER A 300 -0.48 -9.65 -1.56
CA SER A 300 -1.20 -8.53 -2.15
C SER A 300 -2.54 -8.27 -1.49
N ALA A 301 -3.02 -7.04 -1.60
CA ALA A 301 -4.26 -6.54 -1.02
C ALA A 301 -5.52 -7.13 -1.69
N CYS A 302 -5.55 -8.43 -1.94
CA CYS A 302 -6.66 -9.09 -2.62
C CYS A 302 -7.47 -10.05 -1.75
N ASP A 303 -7.01 -10.35 -0.55
CA ASP A 303 -7.81 -11.16 0.36
C ASP A 303 -8.95 -10.31 0.95
N PRO A 304 -10.21 -10.57 0.55
CA PRO A 304 -11.34 -9.77 1.02
C PRO A 304 -11.62 -9.93 2.52
N ASN A 305 -11.06 -10.98 3.16
CA ASN A 305 -11.47 -11.36 4.50
C ASN A 305 -10.68 -10.65 5.60
N TRP A 306 -9.43 -10.27 5.35
CA TRP A 306 -8.52 -9.82 6.41
C TRP A 306 -8.16 -8.34 6.34
N GLU A 307 -7.99 -7.78 5.16
CA GLU A 307 -7.42 -6.44 4.99
C GLU A 307 -8.36 -5.31 5.40
N VAL A 308 -9.63 -5.40 5.03
CA VAL A 308 -10.62 -4.40 5.41
C VAL A 308 -10.95 -4.50 6.90
N ARG A 309 -10.88 -5.69 7.48
CA ARG A 309 -11.20 -5.94 8.89
C ARG A 309 -10.23 -5.26 9.84
N TRP A 310 -8.96 -5.18 9.48
CA TRP A 310 -7.88 -4.70 10.34
C TRP A 310 -7.36 -3.31 9.95
N SER A 311 -7.56 -2.84 8.74
CA SER A 311 -7.19 -1.50 8.28
C SER A 311 -7.93 -0.36 8.98
N ARG A 312 -8.72 -0.70 9.97
CA ARG A 312 -9.68 0.15 10.64
C ARG A 312 -9.26 0.69 11.98
N SER A 313 -8.05 0.70 12.32
CA SER A 313 -7.72 1.72 13.29
C SER A 313 -8.13 3.05 12.66
N THR A 314 -8.79 3.85 13.43
CA THR A 314 -9.30 5.20 13.12
C THR A 314 -8.27 6.15 12.47
N PHE A 315 -7.08 5.67 12.20
CA PHE A 315 -5.91 6.41 11.78
C PHE A 315 -5.72 6.54 10.29
N TYR A 316 -6.16 5.56 9.50
CA TYR A 316 -5.76 5.43 8.12
C TYR A 316 -6.92 5.07 7.20
N ASN A 317 -8.09 5.69 7.38
CA ASN A 317 -9.22 5.51 6.48
C ASN A 317 -8.87 5.80 5.01
N TRP A 318 -7.76 6.49 4.76
CA TRP A 318 -7.27 6.81 3.43
C TRP A 318 -6.28 5.77 2.89
N ASP A 319 -5.76 4.86 3.73
CA ASP A 319 -4.84 3.80 3.33
C ASP A 319 -5.30 2.45 3.87
N PRO A 320 -5.98 1.63 3.05
CA PRO A 320 -6.62 0.39 3.49
C PRO A 320 -5.64 -0.76 3.76
N MET A 321 -4.33 -0.56 3.58
CA MET A 321 -3.33 -1.63 3.70
C MET A 321 -3.02 -1.95 5.16
N PHE A 322 -3.33 -3.18 5.57
CA PHE A 322 -3.01 -3.64 6.92
C PHE A 322 -1.57 -4.17 7.03
N HIS A 323 -1.18 -5.12 6.22
CA HIS A 323 0.16 -5.70 6.26
C HIS A 323 0.70 -6.22 4.92
N ASN A 324 -0.08 -6.28 3.87
CA ASN A 324 0.38 -6.84 2.60
C ASN A 324 1.57 -6.07 2.02
N ALA A 325 2.47 -6.81 1.37
CA ALA A 325 3.63 -6.22 0.71
C ALA A 325 3.25 -5.37 -0.51
N LEU A 326 2.17 -5.74 -1.18
CA LEU A 326 1.74 -5.16 -2.45
C LEU A 326 0.29 -4.68 -2.39
N TYR A 327 0.01 -3.61 -3.11
CA TYR A 327 -1.36 -3.27 -3.49
C TYR A 327 -1.98 -4.37 -4.37
N ALA A 328 -3.29 -4.34 -4.55
CA ALA A 328 -3.99 -5.29 -5.41
C ALA A 328 -3.56 -5.22 -6.88
N ASP A 329 -2.94 -4.14 -7.30
CA ASP A 329 -2.35 -3.95 -8.63
C ASP A 329 -0.90 -4.46 -8.74
N MET A 330 -0.40 -5.15 -7.73
CA MET A 330 0.95 -5.74 -7.65
C MET A 330 2.10 -4.74 -7.53
N GLU A 331 1.83 -3.47 -7.34
CA GLU A 331 2.90 -2.52 -6.98
C GLU A 331 3.19 -2.57 -5.47
N PRO A 332 4.46 -2.42 -5.05
CA PRO A 332 4.82 -2.38 -3.64
C PRO A 332 4.08 -1.26 -2.89
N TYR A 333 3.71 -1.52 -1.66
CA TYR A 333 3.22 -0.49 -0.75
C TYR A 333 4.26 0.63 -0.56
N ASN A 334 5.53 0.23 -0.39
CA ASN A 334 6.68 1.12 -0.42
C ASN A 334 7.74 0.50 -1.34
N GLU A 335 8.32 1.31 -2.23
CA GLU A 335 9.29 0.87 -3.23
C GLU A 335 10.56 0.25 -2.61
N SER A 336 10.86 0.58 -1.35
CA SER A 336 12.02 0.04 -0.63
C SER A 336 11.78 -1.35 -0.01
N GLU A 337 10.54 -1.75 0.23
CA GLU A 337 10.22 -2.98 0.98
C GLU A 337 10.76 -4.27 0.36
N PRO A 338 10.68 -4.50 -0.97
CA PRO A 338 11.26 -5.70 -1.58
C PRO A 338 12.78 -5.81 -1.34
N GLN A 339 13.48 -4.67 -1.29
CA GLN A 339 14.92 -4.67 -1.06
C GLN A 339 15.27 -5.07 0.39
N TRP A 340 14.44 -4.69 1.35
CA TRP A 340 14.59 -5.12 2.75
C TRP A 340 14.47 -6.64 2.88
N VAL A 341 13.52 -7.27 2.21
CA VAL A 341 13.38 -8.73 2.20
C VAL A 341 14.58 -9.39 1.53
N LYS A 342 15.00 -8.91 0.34
CA LYS A 342 16.16 -9.47 -0.40
C LYS A 342 17.45 -9.42 0.40
N ASN A 343 17.69 -8.33 1.11
CA ASN A 343 18.93 -8.07 1.83
C ASN A 343 18.90 -8.60 3.28
N TYR A 344 17.82 -9.19 3.73
CA TYR A 344 17.71 -9.68 5.08
C TYR A 344 18.74 -10.76 5.39
N GLN A 345 19.54 -10.54 6.41
CA GLN A 345 20.54 -11.47 6.95
C GLN A 345 20.61 -11.32 8.46
N PHE A 346 20.95 -12.40 9.15
CA PHE A 346 21.23 -12.35 10.57
C PHE A 346 22.41 -11.43 10.88
N GLN A 347 22.28 -10.57 11.87
CA GLN A 347 23.28 -9.55 12.23
C GLN A 347 23.68 -8.66 11.03
N GLY A 348 22.75 -8.42 10.11
CA GLY A 348 22.99 -7.60 8.92
C GLY A 348 23.40 -6.17 9.26
N ASP A 349 24.12 -5.53 8.36
CA ASP A 349 24.42 -4.09 8.42
C ASP A 349 23.27 -3.30 7.77
N PHE A 350 22.65 -2.42 8.56
CA PHE A 350 21.55 -1.58 8.15
C PHE A 350 21.90 -0.09 8.19
N GLY A 351 23.07 0.27 7.66
CA GLY A 351 23.54 1.65 7.60
C GLY A 351 23.75 2.28 8.99
N GLY A 352 24.22 1.45 9.94
CA GLY A 352 24.49 1.87 11.31
C GLY A 352 23.29 1.88 12.26
N ALA A 353 22.06 1.61 11.78
CA ALA A 353 20.90 1.44 12.67
C ALA A 353 21.02 0.14 13.47
N LYS A 354 20.90 0.24 14.79
CA LYS A 354 21.00 -0.89 15.73
C LYS A 354 19.65 -1.45 16.14
N THR A 355 18.62 -0.67 15.97
CA THR A 355 17.22 -1.02 16.23
C THR A 355 16.34 -0.44 15.15
N GLY A 356 15.18 -1.04 14.92
CA GLY A 356 14.20 -0.51 13.96
C GLY A 356 13.76 0.92 14.27
N ALA A 357 13.74 1.29 15.54
CA ALA A 357 13.42 2.64 15.99
C ALA A 357 14.43 3.72 15.52
N GLU A 358 15.66 3.34 15.21
CA GLU A 358 16.66 4.27 14.69
C GLU A 358 16.58 4.46 13.18
N TYR A 359 15.77 3.66 12.48
CA TYR A 359 15.64 3.74 11.04
C TYR A 359 14.66 4.84 10.62
N THR A 360 15.08 5.65 9.65
CA THR A 360 14.25 6.70 9.06
C THR A 360 13.65 6.20 7.76
N GLU A 361 12.36 5.90 7.77
CA GLU A 361 11.61 5.48 6.58
C GLU A 361 10.84 6.66 5.99
N ILE A 362 11.02 6.91 4.71
CA ILE A 362 10.26 7.91 3.96
C ILE A 362 9.05 7.26 3.31
N TRP A 363 8.02 8.07 3.07
CA TRP A 363 6.83 7.61 2.38
C TRP A 363 7.15 7.19 0.94
N SER A 364 6.41 6.22 0.43
CA SER A 364 6.42 5.92 -1.00
C SER A 364 5.95 7.12 -1.81
N SER A 365 6.42 7.22 -3.05
CA SER A 365 5.99 8.27 -3.98
C SER A 365 4.47 8.25 -4.18
N ARG A 366 3.88 7.05 -4.26
CA ARG A 366 2.43 6.85 -4.35
C ARG A 366 1.70 7.46 -3.14
N ARG A 367 2.17 7.17 -1.93
CA ARG A 367 1.57 7.69 -0.69
C ARG A 367 1.67 9.21 -0.61
N ALA A 368 2.81 9.77 -0.97
CA ALA A 368 3.03 11.21 -0.95
C ALA A 368 2.09 11.96 -1.91
N TRP A 369 1.93 11.47 -3.15
CA TRP A 369 0.99 12.05 -4.10
C TRP A 369 -0.47 11.85 -3.71
N LYS A 370 -0.82 10.69 -3.17
CA LYS A 370 -2.17 10.44 -2.64
C LYS A 370 -2.51 11.41 -1.52
N TRP A 371 -1.58 11.70 -0.64
CA TRP A 371 -1.78 12.69 0.42
C TRP A 371 -2.09 14.08 -0.12
N MET A 372 -1.45 14.48 -1.23
CA MET A 372 -1.59 15.80 -1.83
C MET A 372 -2.79 15.96 -2.77
N GLN A 373 -3.65 14.95 -2.89
CA GLN A 373 -4.76 14.91 -3.86
C GLN A 373 -5.92 15.89 -3.60
N HIS A 374 -5.86 16.70 -2.57
CA HIS A 374 -6.87 17.76 -2.32
C HIS A 374 -6.78 18.95 -3.30
N GLY A 375 -5.95 18.86 -4.32
CA GLY A 375 -5.65 19.92 -5.28
C GLY A 375 -4.43 20.74 -4.88
N GLU A 376 -4.21 21.83 -5.58
CA GLU A 376 -3.08 22.73 -5.34
C GLU A 376 -3.15 23.42 -3.97
N SER A 377 -2.05 23.44 -3.25
CA SER A 377 -1.89 24.30 -2.08
C SER A 377 -1.46 25.69 -2.51
N LYS A 378 -2.31 26.65 -2.26
CA LYS A 378 -2.11 28.10 -2.50
C LYS A 378 -1.98 28.76 -1.14
N GLY A 379 -0.77 29.11 -0.74
CA GLY A 379 -0.52 29.45 0.65
C GLY A 379 0.07 30.85 0.87
N LEU A 380 -0.02 31.26 2.13
CA LEU A 380 0.69 32.44 2.65
C LEU A 380 1.75 31.95 3.64
N TYR A 381 2.97 32.46 3.47
CA TYR A 381 4.09 32.18 4.36
C TYR A 381 4.19 33.26 5.45
N CYS A 382 4.44 32.85 6.69
CA CYS A 382 4.47 33.71 7.85
C CYS A 382 5.66 33.38 8.76
N LYS A 383 6.32 34.42 9.25
CA LYS A 383 7.46 34.31 10.17
C LYS A 383 7.03 34.11 11.62
N THR A 384 5.77 34.45 11.96
CA THR A 384 5.22 34.34 13.31
C THR A 384 3.78 33.89 13.29
N ILE A 385 3.32 33.28 14.39
CA ILE A 385 1.92 32.86 14.57
C ILE A 385 0.98 34.07 14.54
N ALA A 386 1.39 35.19 15.12
CA ALA A 386 0.57 36.43 15.11
C ALA A 386 0.36 36.96 13.69
N GLU A 387 1.40 36.96 12.86
CA GLU A 387 1.30 37.33 11.44
C GLU A 387 0.37 36.34 10.71
N ALA A 388 0.49 35.06 10.98
CA ALA A 388 -0.35 34.04 10.36
C ALA A 388 -1.83 34.24 10.69
N ILE A 389 -2.18 34.46 11.95
CA ILE A 389 -3.56 34.77 12.35
C ILE A 389 -4.09 36.04 11.66
N THR A 390 -3.25 37.07 11.54
CA THR A 390 -3.62 38.30 10.84
C THR A 390 -3.93 38.03 9.36
N LYS A 391 -3.03 37.33 8.65
CA LYS A 391 -3.22 36.98 7.24
C LYS A 391 -4.44 36.07 7.02
N VAL A 392 -4.65 35.05 7.87
CA VAL A 392 -5.85 34.23 7.83
C VAL A 392 -7.12 35.07 7.93
N ASN A 393 -7.20 35.97 8.92
CA ASN A 393 -8.38 36.81 9.11
C ASN A 393 -8.60 37.80 7.95
N THR A 394 -7.52 38.29 7.31
CA THR A 394 -7.60 39.17 6.15
C THR A 394 -8.19 38.45 4.95
N HIS A 395 -7.75 37.21 4.70
CA HIS A 395 -8.11 36.42 3.50
C HIS A 395 -9.26 35.41 3.73
N LYS A 396 -9.88 35.41 4.90
CA LYS A 396 -11.00 34.53 5.24
C LYS A 396 -12.19 34.60 4.27
N ARG A 397 -12.45 35.80 3.70
CA ARG A 397 -13.63 36.06 2.87
C ARG A 397 -13.40 35.84 1.39
N ASP A 398 -12.19 36.05 0.91
CA ASP A 398 -11.85 35.98 -0.51
C ASP A 398 -11.65 34.50 -0.98
N LYS A 399 -11.40 33.58 -0.05
CA LYS A 399 -11.16 32.15 -0.29
C LYS A 399 -10.09 31.86 -1.34
N LEU A 400 -9.16 32.79 -1.56
CA LEU A 400 -8.11 32.69 -2.55
C LEU A 400 -7.02 31.69 -2.09
N TYR A 401 -6.71 31.71 -0.79
CA TYR A 401 -5.70 30.89 -0.16
C TYR A 401 -6.33 29.76 0.63
N ASN A 402 -5.74 28.57 0.56
CA ASN A 402 -6.20 27.38 1.30
C ASN A 402 -5.16 26.83 2.28
N THR A 403 -3.98 27.47 2.40
CA THR A 403 -2.87 26.98 3.22
C THR A 403 -2.15 28.14 3.92
N ILE A 404 -1.67 27.92 5.14
CA ILE A 404 -0.76 28.81 5.88
C ILE A 404 0.50 28.03 6.25
N ALA A 405 1.67 28.47 5.77
CA ALA A 405 2.96 28.01 6.25
C ALA A 405 3.51 28.99 7.30
N VAL A 406 3.88 28.50 8.47
CA VAL A 406 4.26 29.37 9.59
C VAL A 406 5.43 28.84 10.39
N ARG A 407 6.43 29.68 10.65
CA ARG A 407 7.53 29.36 11.56
C ARG A 407 7.04 29.30 13.00
N ILE A 408 7.39 28.22 13.68
CA ILE A 408 7.14 28.04 15.10
C ILE A 408 8.38 28.51 15.87
N ASN A 409 8.20 29.40 16.82
CA ASN A 409 9.32 29.91 17.60
C ASN A 409 9.74 28.87 18.66
N TYR A 410 10.87 28.19 18.40
CA TYR A 410 11.44 27.21 19.33
C TYR A 410 11.73 27.80 20.71
N ALA A 411 12.27 29.04 20.80
CA ALA A 411 12.59 29.66 22.09
C ALA A 411 11.32 29.91 22.94
N SER A 412 10.22 30.28 22.30
CA SER A 412 8.93 30.43 22.99
C SER A 412 8.41 29.10 23.52
N TRP A 413 8.55 28.03 22.74
CA TRP A 413 8.20 26.69 23.19
C TRP A 413 9.06 26.22 24.36
N ALA A 414 10.37 26.41 24.28
CA ALA A 414 11.32 26.04 25.32
C ALA A 414 11.10 26.81 26.63
N SER A 415 10.68 28.08 26.54
CA SER A 415 10.41 28.91 27.73
C SER A 415 9.04 28.66 28.34
N SER A 416 8.01 28.40 27.53
CA SER A 416 6.63 28.12 27.99
C SER A 416 5.85 27.31 26.98
N ASN A 417 5.94 25.99 27.09
CA ASN A 417 5.20 25.06 26.23
C ASN A 417 3.68 25.35 26.24
N SER A 418 3.08 25.60 27.39
CA SER A 418 1.63 25.86 27.51
C SER A 418 1.22 27.14 26.75
N ALA A 419 1.96 28.22 26.84
CA ALA A 419 1.67 29.46 26.12
C ALA A 419 1.83 29.29 24.61
N ALA A 420 2.90 28.60 24.18
CA ALA A 420 3.15 28.28 22.77
C ALA A 420 2.04 27.39 22.17
N LYS A 421 1.59 26.38 22.90
CA LYS A 421 0.44 25.54 22.51
C LYS A 421 -0.84 26.37 22.38
N THR A 422 -1.14 27.24 23.33
CA THR A 422 -2.33 28.10 23.27
C THR A 422 -2.32 28.99 22.02
N GLN A 423 -1.18 29.59 21.69
CA GLN A 423 -1.04 30.41 20.47
C GLN A 423 -1.22 29.57 19.21
N PHE A 424 -0.61 28.39 19.14
CA PHE A 424 -0.72 27.52 17.97
C PHE A 424 -2.15 27.00 17.80
N ASN A 425 -2.83 26.60 18.87
CA ASN A 425 -4.24 26.21 18.84
C ASN A 425 -5.16 27.34 18.35
N SER A 426 -4.85 28.59 18.71
CA SER A 426 -5.58 29.75 18.20
C SER A 426 -5.42 29.91 16.69
N LEU A 427 -4.21 29.67 16.16
CA LEU A 427 -3.96 29.67 14.73
C LEU A 427 -4.72 28.53 14.03
N LEU A 428 -4.65 27.30 14.56
CA LEU A 428 -5.38 26.16 13.99
C LEU A 428 -6.88 26.44 13.89
N SER A 429 -7.48 27.03 14.93
CA SER A 429 -8.91 27.39 14.95
C SER A 429 -9.23 28.50 13.95
N ALA A 430 -8.36 29.50 13.82
CA ALA A 430 -8.54 30.59 12.84
C ALA A 430 -8.45 30.03 11.40
N ALA A 431 -7.46 29.20 11.11
CA ALA A 431 -7.26 28.58 9.81
C ALA A 431 -8.45 27.68 9.41
N GLU A 432 -8.90 26.81 10.32
CA GLU A 432 -10.09 25.98 10.13
C GLU A 432 -11.33 26.80 9.79
N SER A 433 -11.56 27.89 10.55
CA SER A 433 -12.69 28.80 10.30
C SER A 433 -12.60 29.53 8.94
N ALA A 434 -11.41 29.61 8.36
CA ALA A 434 -11.16 30.19 7.04
C ALA A 434 -11.11 29.12 5.91
N GLY A 435 -11.25 27.84 6.24
CA GLY A 435 -11.09 26.75 5.28
C GLY A 435 -9.64 26.52 4.83
N MET A 436 -8.67 26.87 5.68
CA MET A 436 -7.23 26.73 5.41
C MET A 436 -6.61 25.63 6.24
N THR A 437 -5.62 24.95 5.69
CA THR A 437 -4.72 24.04 6.41
C THR A 437 -3.45 24.76 6.85
N VAL A 438 -2.72 24.16 7.81
CA VAL A 438 -1.50 24.74 8.37
C VAL A 438 -0.30 23.86 8.07
N ILE A 439 0.82 24.45 7.66
CA ILE A 439 2.14 23.80 7.58
C ILE A 439 3.03 24.46 8.65
N PRO A 440 3.21 23.84 9.81
CA PRO A 440 4.15 24.34 10.81
C PRO A 440 5.58 24.08 10.36
N ILE A 441 6.43 25.10 10.41
CA ILE A 441 7.87 25.04 10.19
C ILE A 441 8.50 25.02 11.58
N LEU A 442 9.00 23.85 12.00
CA LEU A 442 9.41 23.64 13.38
C LEU A 442 10.75 24.26 13.71
N LEU A 443 11.72 24.18 12.79
CA LEU A 443 13.07 24.66 12.97
C LEU A 443 13.54 25.45 11.73
N THR A 444 14.49 26.35 11.96
CA THR A 444 15.30 26.99 10.91
C THR A 444 16.76 26.61 11.08
N SER A 445 17.59 26.83 10.07
CA SER A 445 19.04 26.56 10.15
C SER A 445 19.72 27.27 11.33
N GLU A 446 19.22 28.43 11.75
CA GLU A 446 19.72 29.14 12.93
C GLU A 446 19.56 28.35 14.24
N ASN A 447 18.51 27.55 14.35
CA ASN A 447 18.24 26.75 15.54
C ASN A 447 19.28 25.63 15.74
N LEU A 448 19.93 25.17 14.68
CA LEU A 448 20.94 24.10 14.74
C LEU A 448 22.21 24.47 15.52
N ARG A 449 22.34 25.72 15.94
CA ARG A 449 23.35 26.17 16.92
C ARG A 449 23.07 25.68 18.34
N SER A 450 21.84 25.26 18.61
CA SER A 450 21.41 24.70 19.91
C SER A 450 21.75 23.20 20.01
N ASN A 451 21.59 22.62 21.18
CA ASN A 451 21.82 21.19 21.39
C ASN A 451 20.87 20.34 20.53
N VAL A 452 21.42 19.50 19.67
CA VAL A 452 20.70 18.70 18.68
C VAL A 452 19.68 17.74 19.32
N ASN A 453 20.00 17.12 20.44
CA ASN A 453 19.10 16.19 21.13
C ASN A 453 17.89 16.93 21.72
N THR A 454 18.08 18.17 22.15
CA THR A 454 16.97 19.02 22.62
C THR A 454 16.08 19.42 21.47
N LEU A 455 16.64 19.78 20.30
CA LEU A 455 15.88 20.08 19.09
C LEU A 455 15.12 18.85 18.59
N ALA A 456 15.76 17.70 18.56
CA ALA A 456 15.14 16.43 18.16
C ALA A 456 13.96 16.06 19.09
N THR A 457 14.15 16.25 20.41
CA THR A 457 13.08 16.02 21.40
C THR A 457 11.94 17.02 21.26
N TYR A 458 12.25 18.28 20.95
CA TYR A 458 11.23 19.28 20.66
C TYR A 458 10.40 18.91 19.42
N ALA A 459 11.05 18.55 18.30
CA ALA A 459 10.34 18.16 17.08
C ALA A 459 9.44 16.94 17.32
N PHE A 460 9.96 15.91 17.99
CA PHE A 460 9.20 14.74 18.40
C PHE A 460 7.97 15.11 19.24
N ASN A 461 8.16 15.86 20.33
CA ASN A 461 7.07 16.21 21.25
C ASN A 461 6.00 17.09 20.57
N PHE A 462 6.43 17.99 19.67
CA PHE A 462 5.50 18.84 18.94
C PHE A 462 4.65 18.04 17.97
N ILE A 463 5.26 17.18 17.15
CA ILE A 463 4.54 16.30 16.23
C ILE A 463 3.61 15.37 17.01
N ASN A 464 4.10 14.73 18.06
CA ASN A 464 3.32 13.78 18.86
C ASN A 464 2.14 14.41 19.58
N GLU A 465 2.18 15.69 19.91
CA GLU A 465 1.05 16.44 20.48
C GLU A 465 -0.08 16.65 19.47
N TYR A 466 0.26 16.84 18.18
CA TYR A 466 -0.68 17.21 17.13
C TYR A 466 -0.80 16.16 16.00
N TYR A 467 -0.36 14.95 16.22
CA TYR A 467 -0.26 13.93 15.16
C TYR A 467 -1.61 13.53 14.52
N TYR A 468 -2.71 13.72 15.23
CA TYR A 468 -4.07 13.53 14.72
C TYR A 468 -4.74 14.81 14.21
N ASP A 469 -4.08 15.93 14.32
CA ASP A 469 -4.75 17.20 14.00
C ASP A 469 -4.88 17.36 12.48
N ARG A 470 -6.09 17.17 12.00
CA ARG A 470 -6.46 17.25 10.59
C ARG A 470 -6.29 18.62 9.96
N ARG A 471 -6.10 19.68 10.77
CA ARG A 471 -5.84 21.04 10.31
C ARG A 471 -4.40 21.21 9.83
N ILE A 472 -3.52 20.25 10.15
CA ILE A 472 -2.13 20.25 9.74
C ILE A 472 -1.99 19.42 8.46
N GLN A 473 -1.48 20.07 7.41
CA GLN A 473 -1.32 19.44 6.09
C GLN A 473 -0.03 18.62 5.97
N ALA A 474 1.07 19.19 6.44
CA ALA A 474 2.41 18.59 6.38
C ALA A 474 3.29 19.24 7.46
N TRP A 475 4.39 18.58 7.80
CA TRP A 475 5.36 19.08 8.78
C TRP A 475 6.64 19.50 8.07
N CYS A 476 6.97 20.78 8.05
CA CYS A 476 8.30 21.24 7.68
C CYS A 476 9.21 21.17 8.90
N ILE A 477 10.08 20.18 8.93
CA ILE A 477 10.97 19.94 10.08
C ILE A 477 12.06 20.98 10.17
N LEU A 478 12.69 21.29 9.02
CA LEU A 478 13.75 22.27 8.92
C LEU A 478 13.62 23.09 7.65
N GLU A 479 13.61 24.41 7.80
CA GLU A 479 13.78 25.38 6.72
C GLU A 479 15.21 25.93 6.76
N GLN A 480 15.92 25.82 5.65
CA GLN A 480 17.22 26.47 5.50
C GLN A 480 17.02 27.95 5.15
N THR A 481 17.48 28.85 6.02
CA THR A 481 17.33 30.30 5.87
C THR A 481 18.60 31.04 5.55
N ASP A 482 19.75 30.36 5.73
CA ASP A 482 21.10 30.93 5.57
C ASP A 482 22.11 29.87 5.08
N ALA A 483 23.29 30.38 4.70
CA ALA A 483 24.39 29.52 4.28
C ALA A 483 24.89 28.63 5.45
N ILE A 484 25.28 27.42 5.13
CA ILE A 484 25.75 26.43 6.09
C ILE A 484 27.25 26.54 6.24
N GLY A 485 27.74 26.82 7.46
CA GLY A 485 29.15 27.01 7.73
C GLY A 485 29.95 25.71 7.93
N ASN A 486 29.28 24.62 8.35
CA ASN A 486 29.88 23.28 8.54
C ASN A 486 28.88 22.21 8.11
N GLU A 487 29.05 21.74 6.89
CA GLU A 487 28.11 20.80 6.26
C GLU A 487 28.03 19.45 6.96
N GLU A 488 29.13 18.87 7.39
CA GLU A 488 29.13 17.56 8.05
C GLU A 488 28.41 17.57 9.39
N ASN A 489 28.65 18.61 10.20
CA ASN A 489 27.92 18.79 11.44
C ASN A 489 26.42 19.06 11.20
N PHE A 490 26.11 19.82 10.15
CA PHE A 490 24.73 20.09 9.76
C PHE A 490 24.01 18.79 9.35
N LYS A 491 24.61 17.97 8.48
CA LYS A 491 24.05 16.68 8.03
C LYS A 491 23.79 15.75 9.22
N SER A 492 24.76 15.57 10.11
CA SER A 492 24.63 14.74 11.31
C SER A 492 23.51 15.23 12.24
N ASN A 493 23.42 16.53 12.45
CA ASN A 493 22.35 17.13 13.25
C ASN A 493 20.98 16.95 12.61
N LEU A 494 20.90 17.15 11.29
CA LEU A 494 19.66 16.98 10.52
C LEU A 494 19.15 15.53 10.61
N GLU A 495 20.03 14.55 10.39
CA GLU A 495 19.68 13.14 10.51
C GLU A 495 19.15 12.80 11.91
N THR A 496 19.83 13.28 12.95
CA THR A 496 19.40 13.06 14.33
C THR A 496 18.01 13.61 14.61
N ILE A 497 17.72 14.83 14.11
CA ILE A 497 16.42 15.47 14.29
C ILE A 497 15.34 14.73 13.50
N LEU A 498 15.59 14.39 12.23
CA LEU A 498 14.62 13.70 11.39
C LEU A 498 14.31 12.29 11.87
N ARG A 499 15.31 11.53 12.28
CA ARG A 499 15.10 10.19 12.88
C ARG A 499 14.17 10.29 14.09
N LYS A 500 14.41 11.26 14.98
CA LYS A 500 13.57 11.46 16.16
C LYS A 500 12.17 11.97 15.81
N ALA A 501 12.06 12.89 14.85
CA ALA A 501 10.78 13.41 14.37
C ALA A 501 9.91 12.29 13.75
N ARG A 502 10.51 11.41 12.93
CA ARG A 502 9.81 10.25 12.35
C ARG A 502 9.43 9.16 13.36
N TYR A 503 10.05 9.17 14.51
CA TYR A 503 9.67 8.30 15.61
C TYR A 503 8.34 8.71 16.27
N ALA A 504 7.93 9.96 16.11
CA ALA A 504 6.60 10.40 16.52
C ALA A 504 5.52 9.71 15.67
N PHE A 505 4.38 9.42 16.26
CA PHE A 505 3.21 9.06 15.47
C PHE A 505 2.85 10.23 14.56
N GLN A 506 2.85 9.99 13.25
CA GLN A 506 2.55 11.05 12.28
C GLN A 506 1.69 10.50 11.16
N ASN A 507 0.61 11.22 10.89
CA ASN A 507 -0.28 10.91 9.78
C ASN A 507 -0.01 11.81 8.56
N GLN A 508 0.77 12.89 8.76
CA GLN A 508 1.08 13.87 7.74
C GLN A 508 2.53 13.67 7.25
N PRO A 509 2.84 14.04 6.00
CA PRO A 509 4.20 13.95 5.48
C PRO A 509 5.15 14.90 6.20
N LEU A 510 6.40 14.42 6.38
CA LEU A 510 7.52 15.24 6.86
C LEU A 510 8.37 15.70 5.70
N PHE A 511 8.85 16.94 5.74
CA PHE A 511 9.81 17.43 4.77
C PHE A 511 10.77 18.48 5.34
N CYS A 512 11.84 18.70 4.60
CA CYS A 512 12.76 19.79 4.79
C CYS A 512 12.75 20.71 3.57
N ALA A 513 13.03 21.98 3.78
CA ALA A 513 13.08 22.98 2.73
C ALA A 513 14.49 23.58 2.63
N PRO A 514 15.40 23.02 1.80
CA PRO A 514 16.70 23.62 1.54
C PRO A 514 16.57 24.94 0.79
N LEU A 515 17.54 25.84 1.03
CA LEU A 515 17.78 27.02 0.21
C LEU A 515 18.65 26.60 -0.98
N VAL A 516 18.11 26.60 -2.17
CA VAL A 516 18.77 26.07 -3.35
C VAL A 516 19.06 27.18 -4.35
N THR A 517 20.30 27.19 -4.85
CA THR A 517 20.69 27.97 -6.02
C THR A 517 20.73 27.06 -7.24
N GLU A 518 20.55 27.62 -8.44
CA GLU A 518 20.69 26.85 -9.68
C GLU A 518 22.05 26.14 -9.75
N GLY A 519 22.08 24.91 -10.19
CA GLY A 519 23.29 24.10 -10.35
C GLY A 519 23.37 22.86 -9.45
N VAL A 520 22.57 22.73 -8.38
CA VAL A 520 22.47 21.50 -7.60
C VAL A 520 21.65 20.50 -8.40
N MET A 521 22.26 19.36 -8.76
CA MET A 521 21.54 18.30 -9.48
C MET A 521 20.86 17.37 -8.49
N PRO A 522 19.58 17.00 -8.74
CA PRO A 522 18.94 15.95 -7.96
C PRO A 522 19.70 14.64 -8.21
N ASP A 523 20.23 14.07 -7.15
CA ASP A 523 20.94 12.79 -7.20
C ASP A 523 20.81 12.05 -5.86
N SER A 524 20.23 10.86 -5.89
CA SER A 524 20.05 10.03 -4.69
C SER A 524 21.38 9.53 -4.10
N THR A 525 22.48 9.61 -4.86
CA THR A 525 23.81 9.21 -4.42
C THR A 525 24.66 10.35 -3.88
N GLN A 526 24.29 11.61 -4.16
CA GLN A 526 25.00 12.77 -3.64
C GLN A 526 24.70 12.99 -2.15
N THR A 527 25.73 13.39 -1.42
CA THR A 527 25.67 13.62 0.03
C THR A 527 25.67 15.10 0.40
N ASP A 528 25.47 16.00 -0.57
CA ASP A 528 25.32 17.43 -0.23
C ASP A 528 24.03 17.67 0.57
N VAL A 529 23.96 18.83 1.23
CA VAL A 529 22.88 19.12 2.18
C VAL A 529 21.50 19.11 1.53
N ALA A 530 21.36 19.67 0.34
CA ALA A 530 20.06 19.75 -0.32
C ALA A 530 19.56 18.36 -0.72
N ASN A 531 20.40 17.54 -1.33
CA ASN A 531 20.05 16.17 -1.68
C ASN A 531 19.72 15.33 -0.44
N LEU A 532 20.49 15.45 0.64
CA LEU A 532 20.19 14.78 1.89
C LEU A 532 18.81 15.20 2.45
N MET A 533 18.50 16.49 2.43
CA MET A 533 17.20 16.98 2.88
C MET A 533 16.05 16.38 2.07
N TRP A 534 16.18 16.28 0.74
CA TRP A 534 15.16 15.66 -0.11
C TRP A 534 15.09 14.14 0.02
N GLN A 535 16.24 13.47 0.13
CA GLN A 535 16.29 12.02 0.36
C GLN A 535 15.58 11.61 1.67
N LEU A 536 15.62 12.46 2.68
CA LEU A 536 15.01 12.22 3.99
C LEU A 536 13.59 12.80 4.12
N SER A 537 13.03 13.37 3.04
CA SER A 537 11.71 14.00 3.04
C SER A 537 10.66 13.19 2.28
N ASP A 538 9.42 13.25 2.72
CA ASP A 538 8.27 12.60 2.05
C ASP A 538 7.81 13.40 0.82
N VAL A 539 8.02 14.72 0.83
CA VAL A 539 7.77 15.66 -0.27
C VAL A 539 9.01 16.54 -0.49
N CYS A 540 9.21 17.09 -1.68
CA CYS A 540 10.35 17.93 -1.97
C CYS A 540 10.06 19.38 -1.58
N GLY A 541 10.66 19.87 -0.50
CA GLY A 541 10.55 21.25 -0.06
C GLY A 541 11.64 22.14 -0.65
N PHE A 542 11.34 23.46 -0.78
CA PHE A 542 12.26 24.51 -1.15
C PHE A 542 11.98 25.76 -0.30
N SER A 543 13.04 26.43 0.12
CA SER A 543 12.93 27.71 0.84
C SER A 543 13.31 28.84 -0.09
N ALA A 544 12.39 29.82 -0.31
CA ALA A 544 12.57 31.06 -1.03
C ALA A 544 13.54 30.98 -2.24
N SER A 545 13.37 29.94 -3.05
CA SER A 545 14.28 29.61 -4.13
C SER A 545 13.98 30.40 -5.40
N ASP A 546 15.03 30.89 -6.05
CA ASP A 546 14.98 31.41 -7.43
C ASP A 546 15.17 30.28 -8.48
N ALA A 547 15.00 29.02 -8.07
CA ALA A 547 15.16 27.86 -8.93
C ALA A 547 14.23 27.91 -10.14
N SER A 548 14.77 27.64 -11.33
CA SER A 548 13.98 27.59 -12.56
C SER A 548 12.96 26.45 -12.58
N MET A 549 11.90 26.61 -13.36
CA MET A 549 10.90 25.57 -13.53
C MET A 549 11.48 24.29 -14.16
N GLU A 550 12.50 24.42 -14.99
CA GLU A 550 13.23 23.30 -15.55
C GLU A 550 13.93 22.48 -14.45
N PHE A 551 14.54 23.17 -13.48
CA PHE A 551 15.15 22.52 -12.31
C PHE A 551 14.11 21.82 -11.44
N LEU A 552 13.00 22.47 -11.12
CA LEU A 552 11.91 21.90 -10.34
C LEU A 552 11.31 20.67 -11.06
N GLY A 553 11.16 20.73 -12.38
CA GLY A 553 10.74 19.60 -13.20
C GLY A 553 11.70 18.41 -13.13
N ARG A 554 13.01 18.65 -13.15
CA ARG A 554 14.01 17.60 -12.95
C ARG A 554 13.92 16.98 -11.55
N MET A 555 13.73 17.81 -10.52
CA MET A 555 13.53 17.33 -9.15
C MET A 555 12.34 16.39 -9.05
N MET A 556 11.21 16.79 -9.60
CA MET A 556 9.99 15.98 -9.59
C MET A 556 10.19 14.67 -10.36
N LYS A 557 10.85 14.69 -11.53
CA LYS A 557 11.18 13.48 -12.29
C LYS A 557 12.14 12.55 -11.56
N HIS A 558 13.08 13.09 -10.79
CA HIS A 558 14.08 12.29 -10.06
C HIS A 558 13.48 11.62 -8.81
N TYR A 559 12.80 12.41 -7.98
CA TYR A 559 12.26 11.92 -6.71
C TYR A 559 10.82 11.40 -6.82
N HIS A 560 10.12 11.66 -7.91
CA HIS A 560 8.69 11.32 -8.11
C HIS A 560 7.80 11.79 -6.96
N ARG A 561 8.06 12.98 -6.40
CA ARG A 561 7.39 13.48 -5.18
C ARG A 561 6.77 14.85 -5.42
N PRO A 562 5.70 15.19 -4.66
CA PRO A 562 5.13 16.54 -4.65
C PRO A 562 6.18 17.59 -4.29
N ILE A 563 6.02 18.79 -4.83
CA ILE A 563 6.92 19.94 -4.59
C ILE A 563 6.20 21.00 -3.75
N PHE A 564 6.89 21.52 -2.74
CA PHE A 564 6.49 22.67 -1.94
C PHE A 564 7.52 23.80 -2.01
N LEU A 565 7.07 24.99 -2.43
CA LEU A 565 7.89 26.20 -2.46
C LEU A 565 7.45 27.14 -1.34
N LEU A 566 8.34 27.44 -0.39
CA LEU A 566 8.06 28.25 0.78
C LEU A 566 8.75 29.61 0.71
N GLY A 567 8.01 30.69 0.98
CA GLY A 567 8.55 32.04 1.13
C GLY A 567 8.89 32.75 -0.17
N ASN A 568 8.51 32.23 -1.33
CA ASN A 568 8.69 32.91 -2.62
C ASN A 568 7.79 34.17 -2.71
N ASN A 569 8.11 35.07 -3.65
CA ASN A 569 7.41 36.34 -3.80
C ASN A 569 6.56 36.44 -5.07
N SER A 570 6.62 35.50 -5.96
CA SER A 570 5.90 35.46 -7.24
C SER A 570 5.62 34.05 -7.67
N LEU A 571 4.64 33.88 -8.56
CA LEU A 571 4.44 32.66 -9.33
C LEU A 571 5.23 32.78 -10.64
N THR A 572 5.81 31.68 -11.08
CA THR A 572 6.59 31.62 -12.32
C THR A 572 5.90 30.72 -13.32
N GLU A 573 6.20 30.94 -14.60
CA GLU A 573 5.70 30.10 -15.69
C GLU A 573 6.10 28.62 -15.48
N GLY A 574 5.20 27.71 -15.77
CA GLY A 574 5.44 26.27 -15.65
C GLY A 574 5.27 25.69 -14.23
N MET A 575 5.01 26.49 -13.19
CA MET A 575 4.68 25.94 -11.86
C MET A 575 3.42 25.08 -11.90
N GLN A 576 2.43 25.44 -12.71
CA GLN A 576 1.20 24.69 -12.88
C GLN A 576 1.45 23.32 -13.55
N ASP A 577 2.34 23.25 -14.54
CA ASP A 577 2.75 22.03 -15.24
C ASP A 577 3.52 21.07 -14.31
N ASN A 578 4.31 21.63 -13.40
CA ASN A 578 5.10 20.85 -12.44
C ASN A 578 4.36 20.54 -11.14
N HIS A 579 3.08 20.89 -11.04
CA HIS A 579 2.24 20.68 -9.85
C HIS A 579 2.90 21.22 -8.57
N VAL A 580 3.43 22.46 -8.62
CA VAL A 580 4.12 23.08 -7.50
C VAL A 580 3.12 23.65 -6.50
N ASN A 581 3.13 23.18 -5.28
CA ASN A 581 2.46 23.77 -4.15
C ASN A 581 3.29 24.95 -3.63
N TRP A 582 2.68 26.01 -3.16
CA TRP A 582 3.43 27.19 -2.76
C TRP A 582 2.82 27.93 -1.57
N ALA A 583 3.67 28.66 -0.85
CA ALA A 583 3.28 29.63 0.17
C ALA A 583 4.13 30.90 0.02
N THR A 584 3.53 32.00 -0.44
CA THR A 584 4.23 33.26 -0.72
C THR A 584 4.37 34.15 0.50
N ALA A 585 5.47 34.85 0.59
CA ALA A 585 5.73 35.79 1.72
C ALA A 585 4.77 36.98 1.71
N ALA A 586 4.41 37.49 0.53
CA ALA A 586 3.41 38.53 0.34
C ALA A 586 2.15 37.96 -0.34
N ALA A 587 1.00 38.58 -0.11
CA ALA A 587 -0.20 38.29 -0.87
C ALA A 587 0.01 38.66 -2.34
N LEU A 588 -0.41 37.81 -3.25
CA LEU A 588 -0.32 38.01 -4.70
C LEU A 588 -1.60 38.66 -5.24
N PRO A 589 -1.58 39.22 -6.47
CA PRO A 589 -2.79 39.67 -7.16
C PRO A 589 -3.86 38.58 -7.17
N SER A 590 -5.10 38.96 -6.93
CA SER A 590 -6.22 38.01 -6.82
C SER A 590 -6.40 37.20 -8.10
N GLU A 591 -6.14 37.78 -9.26
CA GLU A 591 -6.22 37.15 -10.56
C GLU A 591 -5.19 36.02 -10.71
N ASP A 592 -3.95 36.27 -10.30
CA ASP A 592 -2.87 35.27 -10.37
C ASP A 592 -3.19 34.04 -9.49
N VAL A 593 -3.71 34.27 -8.27
CA VAL A 593 -4.08 33.19 -7.36
C VAL A 593 -5.30 32.42 -7.84
N SER A 594 -6.31 33.14 -8.37
CA SER A 594 -7.53 32.51 -8.90
C SER A 594 -7.25 31.65 -10.12
N ASN A 595 -6.37 32.09 -11.01
CA ASN A 595 -6.03 31.39 -12.24
C ASN A 595 -4.98 30.30 -12.06
N TYR A 596 -4.40 30.18 -10.86
CA TYR A 596 -3.43 29.12 -10.59
C TYR A 596 -4.12 27.79 -10.36
N HIS A 597 -3.99 26.87 -11.31
CA HIS A 597 -4.48 25.50 -11.23
C HIS A 597 -3.45 24.55 -11.83
N PHE A 598 -3.33 23.37 -11.28
CA PHE A 598 -2.47 22.36 -11.87
C PHE A 598 -2.99 21.95 -13.25
N ASN A 599 -2.12 22.03 -14.23
CA ASN A 599 -2.45 21.64 -15.59
C ASN A 599 -2.54 20.11 -15.72
N ILE A 600 -3.37 19.63 -16.65
CA ILE A 600 -3.32 18.25 -17.07
C ILE A 600 -2.07 18.09 -17.91
N PHE A 601 -1.04 17.51 -17.32
CA PHE A 601 0.25 17.33 -17.98
C PHE A 601 0.43 15.86 -18.41
N PHE A 602 0.78 15.67 -19.68
CA PHE A 602 1.22 14.38 -20.19
C PHE A 602 2.67 14.51 -20.63
N ASP A 603 3.51 13.59 -20.18
CA ASP A 603 4.91 13.56 -20.63
C ASP A 603 4.96 12.95 -22.04
N ASN A 604 5.00 13.80 -23.05
CA ASN A 604 4.78 13.45 -24.48
C ASN A 604 5.78 12.43 -25.07
N ASN A 605 6.76 11.98 -24.33
CA ASN A 605 7.78 11.04 -24.79
C ASN A 605 7.91 9.80 -23.90
N GLU A 606 6.93 9.53 -23.06
CA GLU A 606 7.00 8.41 -22.13
C GLU A 606 6.60 7.09 -22.82
N ASP A 607 7.33 6.02 -22.51
CA ASP A 607 6.97 4.68 -22.91
C ASP A 607 5.61 4.28 -22.29
N ARG A 608 4.62 4.04 -23.13
CA ARG A 608 3.26 3.64 -22.75
C ARG A 608 3.01 2.15 -22.87
N SER A 609 4.04 1.35 -23.15
CA SER A 609 3.91 -0.12 -23.25
C SER A 609 3.38 -0.77 -21.97
N SER A 610 3.56 -0.10 -20.83
CA SER A 610 3.08 -0.52 -19.53
C SER A 610 2.02 0.43 -18.95
N ARG A 611 1.32 -0.04 -17.93
CA ARG A 611 0.42 0.77 -17.10
C ARG A 611 1.21 1.86 -16.38
N TRP A 612 0.56 3.00 -16.12
CA TRP A 612 1.16 4.04 -15.27
C TRP A 612 1.51 3.49 -13.89
N PRO A 613 2.66 3.88 -13.33
CA PRO A 613 2.90 3.66 -11.90
C PRO A 613 1.88 4.43 -11.05
N GLY A 614 1.55 3.89 -9.88
CA GLY A 614 0.49 4.45 -9.04
C GLY A 614 0.73 5.90 -8.63
N TRP A 615 1.98 6.30 -8.38
CA TRP A 615 2.33 7.69 -8.08
C TRP A 615 1.96 8.65 -9.22
N LYS A 616 2.12 8.25 -10.48
CA LYS A 616 1.78 9.06 -11.65
C LYS A 616 0.27 9.25 -11.78
N ALA A 617 -0.50 8.20 -11.52
CA ALA A 617 -1.96 8.28 -11.48
C ALA A 617 -2.45 9.27 -10.41
N TRP A 618 -1.86 9.24 -9.21
CA TRP A 618 -2.20 10.19 -8.14
C TRP A 618 -1.75 11.61 -8.46
N ARG A 619 -0.57 11.80 -9.07
CA ARG A 619 -0.12 13.10 -9.55
C ARG A 619 -1.11 13.68 -10.56
N TRP A 620 -1.55 12.88 -11.51
CA TRP A 620 -2.53 13.29 -12.51
C TRP A 620 -3.87 13.70 -11.87
N MET A 621 -4.28 13.03 -10.78
CA MET A 621 -5.48 13.35 -10.01
C MET A 621 -5.31 14.55 -9.06
N ASN A 622 -4.08 15.00 -8.81
CA ASN A 622 -3.82 16.15 -7.93
C ASN A 622 -4.17 17.47 -8.65
N ARG A 623 -5.46 17.72 -8.77
CA ARG A 623 -6.13 18.85 -9.42
C ARG A 623 -7.53 18.99 -8.84
N PRO A 624 -8.26 20.09 -9.13
CA PRO A 624 -9.66 20.19 -8.68
C PRO A 624 -10.47 18.94 -9.05
N PRO A 625 -11.40 18.51 -8.18
CA PRO A 625 -12.17 17.28 -8.43
C PRO A 625 -12.91 17.38 -9.77
N THR A 626 -12.92 16.26 -10.51
CA THR A 626 -13.77 16.15 -11.69
C THR A 626 -15.23 16.07 -11.24
N ARG A 627 -16.02 17.02 -11.71
CA ARG A 627 -17.48 17.13 -11.54
C ARG A 627 -18.08 17.09 -12.91
N GLY A 628 -18.64 15.95 -13.28
CA GLY A 628 -19.02 15.73 -14.67
C GLY A 628 -20.48 15.38 -14.88
N LEU A 629 -20.91 15.50 -16.14
CA LEU A 629 -22.16 14.94 -16.65
C LEU A 629 -21.88 13.76 -17.57
N PHE A 630 -22.75 12.78 -17.52
CA PHE A 630 -22.72 11.62 -18.41
C PHE A 630 -23.70 11.79 -19.57
N PHE A 631 -23.24 11.51 -20.79
CA PHE A 631 -24.05 11.52 -22.01
C PHE A 631 -23.96 10.19 -22.75
N SER A 632 -25.11 9.66 -23.15
CA SER A 632 -25.18 8.39 -23.87
C SER A 632 -24.85 8.52 -25.38
N ASN A 633 -24.68 9.75 -25.90
CA ASN A 633 -24.28 10.03 -27.27
C ASN A 633 -23.71 11.45 -27.44
N ILE A 634 -22.99 11.68 -28.55
CA ILE A 634 -22.31 12.95 -28.86
C ILE A 634 -23.33 14.09 -29.05
N SER A 635 -24.45 13.86 -29.75
CA SER A 635 -25.40 14.93 -30.05
C SER A 635 -25.99 15.58 -28.80
N SER A 636 -26.31 14.77 -27.78
CA SER A 636 -26.86 15.30 -26.52
C SER A 636 -25.80 16.11 -25.76
N ALA A 637 -24.53 15.72 -25.82
CA ALA A 637 -23.44 16.47 -25.21
C ALA A 637 -23.21 17.81 -25.93
N ILE A 638 -23.22 17.81 -27.28
CA ILE A 638 -23.09 19.04 -28.08
C ILE A 638 -24.23 20.02 -27.78
N SER A 639 -25.49 19.56 -27.74
CA SER A 639 -26.63 20.45 -27.43
C SER A 639 -26.47 21.13 -26.06
N MET A 640 -26.02 20.40 -25.03
CA MET A 640 -25.75 20.98 -23.71
C MET A 640 -24.62 22.03 -23.77
N LEU A 641 -23.52 21.73 -24.49
CA LEU A 641 -22.38 22.63 -24.60
C LEU A 641 -22.73 23.92 -25.36
N GLU A 642 -23.58 23.85 -26.36
CA GLU A 642 -24.11 25.00 -27.11
C GLU A 642 -25.00 25.88 -26.22
N GLU A 643 -25.83 25.30 -25.36
CA GLU A 643 -26.68 26.02 -24.41
C GLU A 643 -25.87 26.80 -23.36
N LEU A 644 -24.70 26.27 -22.95
CA LEU A 644 -23.81 26.95 -21.98
C LEU A 644 -23.27 28.28 -22.51
N ASN A 645 -22.98 28.38 -23.80
CA ASN A 645 -22.56 29.58 -24.49
C ASN A 645 -21.56 30.47 -23.71
N GLY A 646 -20.59 29.87 -23.04
CA GLY A 646 -19.58 30.56 -22.26
C GLY A 646 -20.03 31.14 -20.90
N THR A 647 -21.23 30.84 -20.42
CA THR A 647 -21.77 31.40 -19.16
C THR A 647 -21.20 30.79 -17.88
N GLY A 648 -20.28 29.85 -18.00
CA GLY A 648 -19.63 29.17 -16.85
C GLY A 648 -20.47 28.00 -16.32
N SER A 649 -20.03 26.79 -16.64
CA SER A 649 -20.64 25.55 -16.13
C SER A 649 -20.28 25.27 -14.68
N PRO A 650 -21.17 24.72 -13.84
CA PRO A 650 -20.78 24.14 -12.57
C PRO A 650 -19.96 22.84 -12.75
N TYR A 651 -20.06 22.22 -13.95
CA TYR A 651 -19.32 21.03 -14.33
C TYR A 651 -18.02 21.37 -15.06
N ASN A 652 -16.95 20.63 -14.82
CA ASN A 652 -15.65 20.81 -15.48
C ASN A 652 -15.26 19.67 -16.42
N SER A 653 -16.13 18.69 -16.58
CA SER A 653 -15.90 17.56 -17.47
C SER A 653 -17.21 16.94 -17.94
N ILE A 654 -17.15 16.23 -19.07
CA ILE A 654 -18.24 15.38 -19.54
C ILE A 654 -17.72 13.98 -19.89
N CYS A 655 -18.53 12.96 -19.61
CA CYS A 655 -18.30 11.59 -20.04
C CYS A 655 -19.28 11.26 -21.16
N VAL A 656 -18.79 10.85 -22.34
CA VAL A 656 -19.62 10.67 -23.53
C VAL A 656 -19.40 9.31 -24.17
N ALA A 657 -20.48 8.53 -24.32
CA ALA A 657 -20.43 7.28 -25.05
C ALA A 657 -20.35 7.53 -26.57
N LEU A 658 -19.33 6.96 -27.22
CA LEU A 658 -19.11 7.08 -28.65
C LEU A 658 -19.83 5.96 -29.42
N ASP A 659 -20.24 6.27 -30.69
CA ASP A 659 -20.92 5.30 -31.53
C ASP A 659 -19.97 4.56 -32.47
N PHE A 660 -19.57 3.35 -32.07
CA PHE A 660 -18.78 2.46 -32.92
C PHE A 660 -19.47 2.11 -34.26
N ARG A 661 -20.81 2.05 -34.31
CA ARG A 661 -21.53 1.79 -35.59
C ARG A 661 -21.43 3.00 -36.52
N GLY A 662 -21.56 4.20 -35.98
CA GLY A 662 -21.32 5.44 -36.72
C GLY A 662 -19.92 5.49 -37.32
N TYR A 663 -18.87 5.15 -36.52
CA TYR A 663 -17.51 5.00 -37.03
C TYR A 663 -17.40 4.01 -38.20
N ARG A 664 -18.04 2.83 -38.06
CA ARG A 664 -18.06 1.81 -39.13
C ARG A 664 -18.79 2.26 -40.38
N SER A 665 -19.77 3.14 -40.27
CA SER A 665 -20.55 3.67 -41.38
C SER A 665 -19.82 4.78 -42.11
N SER A 666 -19.22 5.73 -41.40
CA SER A 666 -18.42 6.83 -41.96
C SER A 666 -17.42 7.32 -40.91
N GLN A 667 -16.16 6.98 -41.06
CA GLN A 667 -15.10 7.48 -40.23
C GLN A 667 -14.96 9.00 -40.30
N GLU A 668 -15.15 9.59 -41.48
CA GLU A 668 -15.06 11.04 -41.67
C GLU A 668 -16.10 11.78 -40.84
N THR A 669 -17.35 11.38 -40.87
CA THR A 669 -18.43 11.97 -40.09
C THR A 669 -18.16 11.77 -38.59
N PHE A 670 -17.79 10.56 -38.19
CA PHE A 670 -17.49 10.25 -36.79
C PHE A 670 -16.38 11.16 -36.21
N PHE A 671 -15.30 11.34 -36.95
CA PHE A 671 -14.21 12.20 -36.50
C PHE A 671 -14.57 13.69 -36.57
N ALA A 672 -15.40 14.13 -37.50
CA ALA A 672 -15.91 15.49 -37.53
C ALA A 672 -16.78 15.80 -36.32
N ASP A 673 -17.69 14.90 -35.95
CA ASP A 673 -18.56 15.04 -34.78
C ASP A 673 -17.76 15.04 -33.48
N LEU A 674 -16.73 14.15 -33.34
CA LEU A 674 -15.86 14.12 -32.20
C LEU A 674 -15.02 15.40 -32.05
N GLU A 675 -14.47 15.92 -33.16
CA GLU A 675 -13.71 17.17 -33.17
C GLU A 675 -14.57 18.38 -32.78
N ASN A 676 -15.82 18.42 -33.27
CA ASN A 676 -16.77 19.45 -32.86
C ASN A 676 -17.09 19.40 -31.37
N LEU A 677 -17.33 18.19 -30.83
CA LEU A 677 -17.53 17.98 -29.39
C LEU A 677 -16.34 18.50 -28.55
N LEU A 678 -15.11 18.09 -28.93
CA LEU A 678 -13.88 18.48 -28.21
C LEU A 678 -13.67 20.00 -28.28
N SER A 679 -13.96 20.64 -29.42
CA SER A 679 -13.79 22.07 -29.60
C SER A 679 -14.80 22.87 -28.77
N LEU A 680 -16.07 22.45 -28.77
CA LEU A 680 -17.11 23.07 -27.94
C LEU A 680 -16.86 22.89 -26.43
N ALA A 681 -16.43 21.70 -26.03
CA ALA A 681 -16.07 21.43 -24.62
C ALA A 681 -14.91 22.33 -24.17
N ALA A 682 -13.85 22.42 -24.96
CA ALA A 682 -12.69 23.27 -24.65
C ALA A 682 -13.07 24.76 -24.59
N ALA A 683 -13.93 25.23 -25.48
CA ALA A 683 -14.45 26.62 -25.48
C ALA A 683 -15.22 26.96 -24.18
N ASN A 684 -15.80 25.96 -23.53
CA ASN A 684 -16.48 26.08 -22.23
C ASN A 684 -15.60 25.71 -21.02
N GLY A 685 -14.30 25.46 -21.19
CA GLY A 685 -13.39 25.02 -20.14
C GLY A 685 -13.69 23.61 -19.60
N ILE A 686 -14.29 22.77 -20.43
CA ILE A 686 -14.72 21.40 -20.07
C ILE A 686 -13.83 20.37 -20.76
N THR A 687 -13.37 19.37 -20.02
CA THR A 687 -12.66 18.21 -20.57
C THR A 687 -13.62 17.07 -20.91
N VAL A 688 -13.20 16.20 -21.83
CA VAL A 688 -14.03 15.08 -22.30
C VAL A 688 -13.42 13.75 -21.87
N LEU A 689 -14.24 12.84 -21.35
CA LEU A 689 -13.92 11.44 -21.13
C LEU A 689 -14.70 10.60 -22.14
N PRO A 690 -14.10 10.19 -23.27
CA PRO A 690 -14.76 9.35 -24.25
C PRO A 690 -14.85 7.89 -23.75
N GLN A 691 -16.04 7.29 -23.85
CA GLN A 691 -16.26 5.87 -23.70
C GLN A 691 -16.36 5.23 -25.10
N LEU A 692 -15.37 4.41 -25.44
CA LEU A 692 -15.23 3.92 -26.82
C LEU A 692 -16.18 2.79 -27.16
N LEU A 693 -16.27 1.78 -26.30
CA LEU A 693 -17.04 0.56 -26.51
C LEU A 693 -18.01 0.30 -25.37
N SER A 694 -19.04 -0.49 -25.65
CA SER A 694 -20.01 -0.97 -24.68
C SER A 694 -20.38 -2.44 -24.96
N ASP A 695 -21.13 -3.05 -24.04
CA ASP A 695 -21.57 -4.44 -24.14
C ASP A 695 -22.37 -4.77 -25.41
N THR A 696 -22.95 -3.76 -26.02
CA THR A 696 -23.61 -3.88 -27.34
C THR A 696 -22.70 -4.45 -28.42
N TYR A 697 -21.38 -4.23 -28.30
CA TYR A 697 -20.38 -4.63 -29.26
C TYR A 697 -19.63 -5.92 -28.90
N PHE A 698 -19.98 -6.59 -27.80
CA PHE A 698 -19.33 -7.83 -27.35
C PHE A 698 -19.29 -8.95 -28.38
N ARG A 699 -20.29 -8.99 -29.31
CA ARG A 699 -20.37 -9.99 -30.36
C ARG A 699 -19.46 -9.72 -31.54
N MET A 700 -18.88 -8.53 -31.63
CA MET A 700 -17.98 -8.16 -32.74
C MET A 700 -16.66 -8.93 -32.65
N SER A 701 -15.91 -8.98 -33.76
CA SER A 701 -14.57 -9.58 -33.75
C SER A 701 -13.58 -8.72 -32.94
N ALA A 702 -12.64 -9.36 -32.31
CA ALA A 702 -11.57 -8.66 -31.56
C ALA A 702 -10.82 -7.69 -32.50
N TYR A 703 -10.53 -8.09 -33.74
CA TYR A 703 -9.86 -7.25 -34.72
C TYR A 703 -10.63 -5.93 -35.01
N ALA A 704 -11.94 -5.99 -35.19
CA ALA A 704 -12.72 -4.78 -35.44
C ALA A 704 -12.77 -3.82 -34.26
N LEU A 705 -12.73 -4.36 -33.04
CA LEU A 705 -12.69 -3.57 -31.79
C LEU A 705 -11.33 -2.92 -31.59
N THR A 706 -10.24 -3.68 -31.78
CA THR A 706 -8.87 -3.18 -31.66
C THR A 706 -8.53 -2.15 -32.74
N GLU A 707 -8.90 -2.37 -34.01
CA GLU A 707 -8.73 -1.41 -35.10
C GLU A 707 -9.40 -0.06 -34.79
N TYR A 708 -10.61 -0.08 -34.25
CA TYR A 708 -11.32 1.14 -33.84
C TYR A 708 -10.59 1.89 -32.73
N VAL A 709 -10.19 1.17 -31.68
CA VAL A 709 -9.46 1.75 -30.55
C VAL A 709 -8.12 2.32 -31.01
N GLU A 710 -7.37 1.58 -31.82
CA GLU A 710 -6.09 2.03 -32.38
C GLU A 710 -6.25 3.34 -33.16
N ASN A 711 -7.21 3.39 -34.09
CA ASN A 711 -7.41 4.57 -34.96
C ASN A 711 -7.83 5.81 -34.15
N VAL A 712 -8.71 5.65 -33.15
CA VAL A 712 -9.18 6.78 -32.33
C VAL A 712 -8.06 7.27 -31.41
N LEU A 713 -7.40 6.38 -30.68
CA LEU A 713 -6.35 6.78 -29.74
C LEU A 713 -5.12 7.36 -30.43
N THR A 714 -4.70 6.78 -31.57
CA THR A 714 -3.56 7.32 -32.35
C THR A 714 -3.81 8.75 -32.80
N ARG A 715 -5.04 9.04 -33.24
CA ARG A 715 -5.40 10.39 -33.74
C ARG A 715 -5.36 11.45 -32.64
N TYR A 716 -5.72 11.09 -31.42
CA TYR A 716 -5.83 12.00 -30.25
C TYR A 716 -4.84 11.69 -29.15
N ALA A 717 -3.73 11.04 -29.46
CA ALA A 717 -2.78 10.52 -28.46
C ALA A 717 -2.24 11.57 -27.47
N ASN A 718 -2.11 12.83 -27.92
CA ASN A 718 -1.58 13.95 -27.11
C ASN A 718 -2.62 15.08 -26.91
N ASP A 719 -3.89 14.81 -27.15
CA ASP A 719 -4.94 15.85 -27.06
C ASP A 719 -5.31 16.12 -25.61
N THR A 720 -4.98 17.33 -25.13
CA THR A 720 -5.24 17.76 -23.73
C THR A 720 -6.70 18.05 -23.43
N ARG A 721 -7.57 18.13 -24.43
CA ARG A 721 -9.02 18.24 -24.27
C ARG A 721 -9.63 16.95 -23.75
N ILE A 722 -8.91 15.82 -23.93
CA ILE A 722 -9.33 14.49 -23.49
C ILE A 722 -8.77 14.21 -22.10
N LEU A 723 -9.67 13.98 -21.16
CA LEU A 723 -9.34 13.72 -19.77
C LEU A 723 -8.67 12.36 -19.58
N ALA A 724 -9.25 11.32 -20.13
CA ALA A 724 -8.84 9.92 -20.05
C ALA A 724 -9.58 9.10 -21.09
N TRP A 725 -9.19 7.83 -21.30
CA TRP A 725 -9.84 6.90 -22.21
C TRP A 725 -10.50 5.75 -21.46
N ASP A 726 -11.85 5.64 -21.57
CA ASP A 726 -12.60 4.44 -21.16
C ASP A 726 -12.75 3.52 -22.38
N LEU A 727 -11.92 2.48 -22.44
CA LEU A 727 -11.88 1.58 -23.60
C LEU A 727 -13.16 0.78 -23.76
N TYR A 728 -13.79 0.39 -22.64
CA TYR A 728 -14.99 -0.43 -22.65
C TYR A 728 -15.84 -0.20 -21.40
N ASN A 729 -17.06 0.31 -21.60
CA ASN A 729 -18.00 0.60 -20.54
C ASN A 729 -18.95 -0.57 -20.30
N LYS A 730 -19.12 -0.98 -19.04
CA LYS A 730 -20.09 -1.98 -18.57
C LYS A 730 -19.96 -3.33 -19.29
N LEU A 731 -18.76 -3.89 -19.33
CA LEU A 731 -18.55 -5.23 -19.85
C LEU A 731 -19.28 -6.26 -18.98
N SER A 732 -20.58 -6.50 -19.26
CA SER A 732 -21.48 -7.37 -18.48
C SER A 732 -21.75 -8.72 -19.15
N SER A 733 -21.54 -8.86 -20.46
CA SER A 733 -21.69 -10.12 -21.20
C SER A 733 -20.65 -11.19 -20.89
N VAL A 734 -19.80 -10.91 -19.94
CA VAL A 734 -18.79 -11.80 -19.35
C VAL A 734 -19.39 -13.13 -18.89
N ASN A 735 -20.59 -13.09 -18.34
CA ASN A 735 -21.26 -14.29 -17.82
C ASN A 735 -21.58 -15.33 -18.90
N SER A 736 -21.72 -14.88 -20.15
CA SER A 736 -22.00 -15.78 -21.27
C SER A 736 -20.75 -16.38 -21.90
N ASN A 737 -19.60 -15.70 -21.82
CA ASN A 737 -18.33 -16.18 -22.37
C ASN A 737 -17.12 -15.48 -21.70
N PRO A 738 -16.69 -15.93 -20.52
CA PRO A 738 -15.59 -15.30 -19.77
C PRO A 738 -14.26 -15.34 -20.53
N THR A 739 -13.92 -16.41 -21.22
CA THR A 739 -12.68 -16.51 -22.00
C THR A 739 -12.61 -15.47 -23.11
N LYS A 740 -13.72 -15.22 -23.81
CA LYS A 740 -13.79 -14.15 -24.80
C LYS A 740 -13.64 -12.77 -24.17
N ALA A 741 -14.23 -12.55 -23.01
CA ALA A 741 -14.11 -11.30 -22.30
C ALA A 741 -12.67 -11.02 -21.87
N GLU A 742 -11.96 -12.02 -21.33
CA GLU A 742 -10.53 -11.93 -21.02
C GLU A 742 -9.71 -11.55 -22.24
N SER A 743 -9.91 -12.23 -23.37
CA SER A 743 -9.20 -11.91 -24.61
C SER A 743 -9.46 -10.48 -25.08
N ILE A 744 -10.71 -10.02 -25.01
CA ILE A 744 -11.06 -8.64 -25.38
C ILE A 744 -10.37 -7.64 -24.46
N ILE A 745 -10.37 -7.88 -23.15
CA ILE A 745 -9.71 -7.00 -22.17
C ILE A 745 -8.23 -6.88 -22.50
N ASP A 746 -7.54 -8.00 -22.67
CA ASP A 746 -6.11 -8.04 -22.93
C ASP A 746 -5.75 -7.38 -24.26
N ASP A 747 -6.47 -7.72 -25.32
CA ASP A 747 -6.22 -7.17 -26.66
C ASP A 747 -6.45 -5.66 -26.71
N LEU A 748 -7.50 -5.15 -26.07
CA LEU A 748 -7.80 -3.71 -26.07
C LEU A 748 -6.78 -2.91 -25.25
N PHE A 749 -6.39 -3.37 -24.06
CA PHE A 749 -5.34 -2.69 -23.29
C PHE A 749 -3.99 -2.70 -24.02
N LYS A 750 -3.61 -3.85 -24.59
CA LYS A 750 -2.39 -3.97 -25.39
C LYS A 750 -2.40 -3.01 -26.58
N THR A 751 -3.50 -2.98 -27.34
CA THR A 751 -3.66 -2.09 -28.49
C THR A 751 -3.62 -0.63 -28.06
N ALA A 752 -4.41 -0.25 -27.06
CA ALA A 752 -4.47 1.12 -26.58
C ALA A 752 -3.10 1.65 -26.12
N ARG A 753 -2.33 0.83 -25.42
CA ARG A 753 -0.98 1.21 -24.97
C ARG A 753 0.01 1.35 -26.13
N ALA A 754 -0.12 0.51 -27.17
CA ALA A 754 0.72 0.56 -28.36
C ALA A 754 0.54 1.87 -29.18
N THR A 755 -0.59 2.58 -29.04
CA THR A 755 -0.83 3.87 -29.70
C THR A 755 0.03 5.00 -29.18
N GLY A 756 0.65 4.84 -27.99
CA GLY A 756 1.39 5.90 -27.32
C GLY A 756 0.51 7.00 -26.70
N ALA A 757 -0.81 6.79 -26.60
CA ALA A 757 -1.72 7.76 -25.97
C ALA A 757 -1.26 8.10 -24.56
N GLN A 758 -1.09 9.41 -24.29
CA GLN A 758 -0.52 9.91 -23.04
C GLN A 758 -1.56 10.06 -21.92
N GLN A 759 -2.84 10.09 -22.27
CA GLN A 759 -3.93 10.14 -21.29
C GLN A 759 -4.02 8.82 -20.51
N PRO A 760 -4.58 8.80 -19.29
CA PRO A 760 -4.86 7.56 -18.58
C PRO A 760 -5.80 6.66 -19.36
N ILE A 761 -5.53 5.36 -19.34
CA ILE A 761 -6.28 4.33 -20.04
C ILE A 761 -6.90 3.39 -19.02
N PHE A 762 -8.20 3.17 -19.10
CA PHE A 762 -8.92 2.25 -18.23
C PHE A 762 -10.13 1.62 -18.92
N MET A 763 -10.75 0.67 -18.26
CA MET A 763 -12.09 0.15 -18.60
C MET A 763 -12.98 0.27 -17.38
N THR A 764 -14.27 0.43 -17.62
CA THR A 764 -15.29 0.50 -16.59
C THR A 764 -16.03 -0.83 -16.49
N PRO A 765 -15.77 -1.66 -15.46
CA PRO A 765 -16.50 -2.90 -15.27
C PRO A 765 -17.94 -2.67 -14.85
N SER A 766 -18.84 -3.59 -15.20
CA SER A 766 -20.14 -3.68 -14.57
C SER A 766 -20.01 -4.39 -13.23
N VAL A 767 -20.16 -3.66 -12.16
CA VAL A 767 -19.98 -4.19 -10.82
C VAL A 767 -21.33 -4.63 -10.26
N SER A 768 -21.45 -5.89 -9.87
CA SER A 768 -22.56 -6.37 -9.05
C SER A 768 -22.08 -6.76 -7.66
N VAL A 769 -22.81 -6.38 -6.64
CA VAL A 769 -22.58 -6.85 -5.28
C VAL A 769 -23.31 -8.17 -5.13
N ASN A 770 -22.59 -9.24 -4.76
CA ASN A 770 -23.27 -10.46 -4.30
C ASN A 770 -24.10 -10.11 -3.07
N THR A 771 -25.28 -10.72 -2.96
CA THR A 771 -26.21 -10.45 -1.87
C THR A 771 -25.53 -10.48 -0.52
N PHE A 772 -25.60 -9.37 0.19
CA PHE A 772 -25.14 -9.30 1.56
C PHE A 772 -25.93 -10.28 2.43
N PRO A 773 -25.31 -10.93 3.40
CA PRO A 773 -26.05 -11.72 4.39
C PRO A 773 -27.16 -10.90 5.04
N SER A 774 -28.28 -11.52 5.34
CA SER A 774 -29.40 -10.84 6.03
C SER A 774 -28.90 -10.19 7.34
N GLY A 775 -29.15 -8.91 7.50
CA GLY A 775 -28.69 -8.12 8.66
C GLY A 775 -27.26 -7.55 8.55
N PHE A 776 -26.59 -7.72 7.42
CA PHE A 776 -25.30 -7.10 7.18
C PHE A 776 -25.46 -5.62 6.82
N ASP A 777 -24.84 -4.75 7.63
CA ASP A 777 -24.73 -3.32 7.35
C ASP A 777 -23.30 -3.01 6.87
N PRO A 778 -23.10 -2.73 5.58
CA PRO A 778 -21.77 -2.45 5.06
C PRO A 778 -21.15 -1.18 5.66
N ILE A 779 -21.96 -0.17 6.01
CA ILE A 779 -21.44 1.06 6.64
C ILE A 779 -21.10 0.80 8.11
N ALA A 780 -21.97 0.15 8.88
CA ALA A 780 -21.65 -0.22 10.24
C ALA A 780 -20.45 -1.18 10.29
N SER A 781 -20.35 -2.09 9.33
CA SER A 781 -19.19 -2.96 9.17
C SER A 781 -17.95 -2.18 8.79
N LEU A 782 -18.06 -1.22 7.89
CA LEU A 782 -17.03 -0.23 7.61
C LEU A 782 -16.69 0.61 8.86
N VAL A 783 -17.63 1.07 9.66
CA VAL A 783 -17.42 1.89 10.86
C VAL A 783 -16.95 1.06 12.08
N HIS A 784 -17.32 -0.19 12.26
CA HIS A 784 -17.03 -0.97 13.49
C HIS A 784 -16.00 -2.09 13.35
N GLY A 785 -15.28 -2.21 12.23
CA GLY A 785 -14.25 -3.24 12.03
C GLY A 785 -14.77 -4.66 11.85
N ARG A 786 -16.08 -4.85 11.72
CA ARG A 786 -16.69 -6.15 11.51
C ARG A 786 -17.00 -6.37 10.04
N TYR A 787 -15.99 -6.72 9.29
CA TYR A 787 -16.18 -7.14 7.90
C TYR A 787 -16.26 -8.67 7.88
N ASP A 788 -17.45 -9.21 7.93
CA ASP A 788 -17.65 -10.64 7.70
C ASP A 788 -17.51 -10.88 6.19
N GLY A 789 -16.31 -11.19 5.79
CA GLY A 789 -15.71 -11.15 4.46
C GLY A 789 -16.32 -11.98 3.34
N TRP A 790 -17.64 -12.07 3.26
CA TRP A 790 -18.31 -12.95 2.31
C TRP A 790 -18.74 -12.31 0.99
N SER A 791 -18.62 -10.99 0.83
CA SER A 791 -19.05 -10.33 -0.40
C SER A 791 -17.84 -9.97 -1.27
N ARG A 792 -17.45 -10.87 -2.16
CA ARG A 792 -16.57 -10.53 -3.28
C ARG A 792 -17.32 -9.70 -4.31
N LEU A 793 -16.64 -8.74 -4.94
CA LEU A 793 -17.07 -8.24 -6.22
C LEU A 793 -17.09 -9.44 -7.17
N ALA A 794 -18.27 -9.83 -7.62
CA ALA A 794 -18.38 -10.91 -8.57
C ALA A 794 -18.87 -10.40 -9.91
N TYR A 795 -18.19 -10.84 -10.93
CA TYR A 795 -18.69 -10.84 -12.28
C TYR A 795 -19.47 -12.13 -12.49
N GLY A 796 -20.76 -12.13 -12.10
CA GLY A 796 -21.60 -13.30 -12.27
C GLY A 796 -21.07 -14.58 -11.61
N SER A 797 -21.55 -15.74 -12.03
CA SER A 797 -21.21 -17.06 -11.50
C SER A 797 -19.91 -17.68 -12.07
N GLY A 798 -19.07 -16.88 -12.74
CA GLY A 798 -17.84 -17.34 -13.39
C GLY A 798 -16.66 -17.48 -12.42
N SER A 799 -15.72 -18.35 -12.75
CA SER A 799 -14.52 -18.65 -11.95
C SER A 799 -13.44 -17.56 -11.99
N VAL A 800 -13.61 -16.51 -12.80
CA VAL A 800 -12.62 -15.44 -13.02
C VAL A 800 -13.22 -14.11 -12.59
N ASP A 801 -12.52 -13.41 -11.71
CA ASP A 801 -12.92 -12.06 -11.29
C ASP A 801 -12.40 -11.01 -12.27
N LEU A 802 -13.13 -10.83 -13.37
CA LEU A 802 -12.76 -9.91 -14.44
C LEU A 802 -12.80 -8.43 -14.03
N CYS A 803 -13.55 -8.09 -12.99
CA CYS A 803 -13.55 -6.75 -12.43
C CYS A 803 -12.15 -6.41 -11.87
N TYR A 804 -11.61 -7.29 -11.04
CA TYR A 804 -10.26 -7.09 -10.50
C TYR A 804 -9.19 -7.13 -11.60
N ARG A 805 -9.33 -7.99 -12.62
CA ARG A 805 -8.43 -8.02 -13.77
C ARG A 805 -8.42 -6.70 -14.51
N ILE A 806 -9.59 -6.13 -14.81
CA ILE A 806 -9.73 -4.81 -15.43
C ILE A 806 -9.02 -3.75 -14.58
N TRP A 807 -9.26 -3.74 -13.27
CA TRP A 807 -8.66 -2.75 -12.38
C TRP A 807 -7.14 -2.93 -12.25
N CYS A 808 -6.62 -4.17 -12.25
CA CYS A 808 -5.18 -4.43 -12.29
C CYS A 808 -4.50 -3.86 -13.55
N MET A 809 -5.21 -3.81 -14.67
CA MET A 809 -4.66 -3.33 -15.95
C MET A 809 -4.88 -1.83 -16.19
N SER A 810 -5.74 -1.19 -15.41
CA SER A 810 -6.12 0.21 -15.57
C SER A 810 -5.13 1.17 -14.91
N ASP A 811 -4.92 2.34 -15.53
CA ASP A 811 -4.09 3.42 -14.95
C ASP A 811 -4.79 4.06 -13.73
N VAL A 812 -6.12 4.22 -13.80
CA VAL A 812 -7.00 4.67 -12.72
C VAL A 812 -8.16 3.69 -12.55
N ILE A 813 -8.74 3.61 -11.37
CA ILE A 813 -9.84 2.70 -11.09
C ILE A 813 -11.16 3.36 -11.45
N CYS A 814 -11.94 2.71 -12.32
CA CYS A 814 -13.23 3.22 -12.75
C CYS A 814 -14.34 2.20 -12.51
N TYR A 815 -15.54 2.70 -12.22
CA TYR A 815 -16.75 1.91 -12.06
C TYR A 815 -17.99 2.74 -12.43
N THR A 816 -19.13 2.08 -12.58
CA THR A 816 -20.45 2.73 -12.68
C THR A 816 -21.27 2.37 -11.43
N SER A 817 -22.08 3.30 -10.97
CA SER A 817 -22.97 3.05 -9.82
C SER A 817 -24.38 3.51 -10.06
N SER A 818 -25.33 2.61 -9.84
CA SER A 818 -26.75 2.90 -9.62
C SER A 818 -27.20 2.57 -8.20
N GLN A 819 -26.24 2.34 -7.32
CA GLN A 819 -26.42 1.83 -5.97
C GLN A 819 -26.64 2.98 -4.99
N THR A 820 -27.28 2.68 -3.88
CA THR A 820 -27.42 3.59 -2.75
C THR A 820 -26.05 3.87 -2.10
N SER A 821 -25.97 4.93 -1.30
CA SER A 821 -24.73 5.33 -0.58
C SER A 821 -24.12 4.18 0.22
N LEU A 822 -24.96 3.32 0.80
CA LEU A 822 -24.55 2.14 1.57
C LEU A 822 -23.65 1.18 0.77
N TYR A 823 -24.07 0.80 -0.42
CA TYR A 823 -23.33 -0.11 -1.30
C TYR A 823 -22.11 0.55 -1.93
N LEU A 824 -22.22 1.86 -2.19
CA LEU A 824 -21.14 2.63 -2.77
C LEU A 824 -19.92 2.69 -1.84
N GLY A 825 -20.12 2.86 -0.53
CA GLY A 825 -19.05 2.83 0.45
C GLY A 825 -18.26 1.52 0.42
N TRP A 826 -18.96 0.39 0.31
CA TRP A 826 -18.31 -0.91 0.19
C TRP A 826 -17.55 -1.07 -1.13
N LEU A 827 -18.15 -0.66 -2.26
CA LEU A 827 -17.49 -0.71 -3.57
C LEU A 827 -16.20 0.11 -3.58
N ASN A 828 -16.24 1.31 -3.01
CA ASN A 828 -15.08 2.18 -2.88
C ASN A 828 -13.98 1.53 -2.04
N ALA A 829 -14.33 0.85 -0.94
CA ALA A 829 -13.36 0.13 -0.13
C ALA A 829 -12.66 -1.01 -0.90
N GLN A 830 -13.38 -1.72 -1.78
CA GLN A 830 -12.76 -2.73 -2.64
C GLN A 830 -11.83 -2.10 -3.69
N ALA A 831 -12.28 -1.02 -4.33
CA ALA A 831 -11.49 -0.31 -5.32
C ALA A 831 -10.21 0.34 -4.72
N ALA A 832 -10.31 0.83 -3.49
CA ALA A 832 -9.18 1.46 -2.78
C ALA A 832 -8.00 0.51 -2.51
N LYS A 833 -8.23 -0.80 -2.49
CA LYS A 833 -7.15 -1.81 -2.36
C LYS A 833 -6.11 -1.74 -3.48
N PHE A 834 -6.48 -1.18 -4.62
CA PHE A 834 -5.57 -0.96 -5.73
C PHE A 834 -4.64 0.23 -5.54
N GLY A 835 -4.85 1.03 -4.50
CA GLY A 835 -4.03 2.20 -4.19
C GLY A 835 -3.98 3.24 -5.31
N ARG A 836 -5.02 3.34 -6.13
CA ARG A 836 -5.13 4.21 -7.30
C ARG A 836 -6.31 5.16 -7.18
N PRO A 837 -6.28 6.30 -7.91
CA PRO A 837 -7.42 7.22 -7.96
C PRO A 837 -8.70 6.54 -8.42
N LEU A 838 -9.83 7.01 -7.91
CA LEU A 838 -11.15 6.45 -8.16
C LEU A 838 -12.00 7.39 -9.02
N PHE A 839 -12.69 6.81 -10.03
CA PHE A 839 -13.65 7.46 -10.88
C PHE A 839 -14.99 6.73 -10.86
N CYS A 840 -16.08 7.47 -10.74
CA CYS A 840 -17.41 6.99 -11.06
C CYS A 840 -17.82 7.53 -12.44
N ALA A 841 -17.60 6.75 -13.50
CA ALA A 841 -17.83 7.19 -14.89
C ALA A 841 -19.32 7.38 -15.25
N GLU A 842 -20.21 6.72 -14.52
CA GLU A 842 -21.65 6.96 -14.61
C GLU A 842 -22.27 6.74 -13.22
N TRP A 843 -22.63 7.81 -12.57
CA TRP A 843 -23.43 7.81 -11.37
C TRP A 843 -24.88 8.06 -11.70
N LYS A 844 -25.70 7.01 -11.71
CA LYS A 844 -27.14 7.16 -11.79
C LYS A 844 -27.64 7.70 -10.47
N VAL A 845 -28.03 8.99 -10.48
CA VAL A 845 -28.50 9.65 -9.26
C VAL A 845 -29.76 8.93 -8.75
N PRO A 846 -29.71 8.33 -7.55
CA PRO A 846 -30.85 7.60 -7.02
C PRO A 846 -32.03 8.54 -6.73
N THR A 847 -33.22 8.11 -7.07
CA THR A 847 -34.46 8.83 -6.69
C THR A 847 -34.91 8.52 -5.26
N SER A 848 -34.36 7.48 -4.64
CA SER A 848 -34.69 6.99 -3.31
C SER A 848 -33.89 7.66 -2.17
N GLU A 849 -32.80 8.35 -2.48
CA GLU A 849 -31.92 9.03 -1.51
C GLU A 849 -31.59 10.44 -1.99
N ALA A 850 -31.29 11.34 -1.05
CA ALA A 850 -30.76 12.65 -1.40
C ALA A 850 -29.37 12.52 -2.05
N PRO A 851 -29.10 13.16 -3.20
CA PRO A 851 -27.77 13.13 -3.85
C PRO A 851 -26.63 13.55 -2.92
N SER A 852 -26.91 14.41 -1.94
CA SER A 852 -25.96 14.86 -0.92
C SER A 852 -25.31 13.70 -0.14
N SER A 853 -26.05 12.63 0.16
CA SER A 853 -25.51 11.46 0.89
C SER A 853 -24.40 10.76 0.10
N THR A 854 -24.58 10.59 -1.20
CA THR A 854 -23.55 10.01 -2.09
C THR A 854 -22.39 10.98 -2.27
N MET A 855 -22.65 12.30 -2.40
CA MET A 855 -21.59 13.29 -2.54
C MET A 855 -20.69 13.37 -1.31
N GLU A 856 -21.22 13.19 -0.11
CA GLU A 856 -20.40 13.12 1.10
C GLU A 856 -19.40 11.95 1.05
N ILE A 857 -19.84 10.78 0.56
CA ILE A 857 -18.93 9.64 0.32
C ILE A 857 -17.89 9.98 -0.75
N PHE A 858 -18.28 10.63 -1.83
CA PHE A 858 -17.34 11.04 -2.88
C PHE A 858 -16.30 12.06 -2.36
N LYS A 859 -16.71 13.01 -1.51
CA LYS A 859 -15.80 13.96 -0.85
C LYS A 859 -14.81 13.24 0.07
N ASP A 860 -15.29 12.29 0.87
CA ASP A 860 -14.48 11.54 1.84
C ASP A 860 -13.49 10.58 1.16
N MET A 861 -13.93 9.90 0.10
CA MET A 861 -13.14 8.91 -0.62
C MET A 861 -12.36 9.51 -1.80
N HIS A 862 -12.44 10.82 -2.01
CA HIS A 862 -11.79 11.54 -3.10
C HIS A 862 -12.12 10.97 -4.50
N ILE A 863 -13.41 10.79 -4.77
CA ILE A 863 -13.90 10.20 -6.00
C ILE A 863 -14.34 11.30 -6.98
N SER A 864 -13.76 11.30 -8.15
CA SER A 864 -14.25 12.06 -9.30
C SER A 864 -15.47 11.35 -9.91
N TRP A 865 -16.46 12.09 -10.36
CA TRP A 865 -17.74 11.52 -10.78
C TRP A 865 -18.34 12.19 -12.01
N PHE A 866 -19.21 11.43 -12.71
CA PHE A 866 -20.05 11.89 -13.80
C PHE A 866 -21.49 11.50 -13.53
N ALA A 867 -22.35 12.50 -13.27
CA ALA A 867 -23.76 12.28 -12.95
C ALA A 867 -24.58 11.98 -14.23
N ASN A 868 -25.38 10.92 -14.16
CA ASN A 868 -26.45 10.65 -15.11
C ASN A 868 -27.78 11.05 -14.45
N GLY A 869 -28.14 12.32 -14.60
CA GLY A 869 -29.29 12.98 -13.97
C GLY A 869 -28.96 14.41 -13.54
N THR A 870 -29.99 15.16 -13.20
CA THR A 870 -29.86 16.56 -12.81
C THR A 870 -29.46 16.69 -11.35
N LEU A 871 -28.51 17.54 -11.05
CA LEU A 871 -28.07 17.91 -9.70
C LEU A 871 -28.28 19.39 -9.46
N ASP A 872 -28.39 19.77 -8.21
CA ASP A 872 -28.40 21.18 -7.80
C ASP A 872 -27.07 21.83 -8.11
N GLU A 873 -27.09 23.00 -8.78
CA GLU A 873 -25.87 23.70 -9.24
C GLU A 873 -24.99 24.17 -8.09
N GLU A 874 -25.58 24.66 -7.00
CA GLU A 874 -24.82 25.13 -5.83
C GLU A 874 -24.07 23.95 -5.20
N MET A 875 -24.74 22.79 -5.04
CA MET A 875 -24.14 21.54 -4.56
C MET A 875 -22.95 21.10 -5.43
N VAL A 876 -23.05 21.23 -6.76
CA VAL A 876 -21.98 20.88 -7.69
C VAL A 876 -20.81 21.85 -7.57
N ARG A 877 -21.08 23.17 -7.49
CA ARG A 877 -20.03 24.19 -7.36
C ARG A 877 -19.25 24.07 -6.05
N GLU A 878 -19.93 23.70 -4.96
CA GLU A 878 -19.34 23.53 -3.64
C GLU A 878 -18.63 22.18 -3.44
N PHE A 879 -18.68 21.29 -4.43
CA PHE A 879 -18.04 19.99 -4.31
C PHE A 879 -16.52 20.14 -4.33
N THR A 880 -15.90 19.82 -3.21
CA THR A 880 -14.45 19.74 -3.04
C THR A 880 -14.12 18.46 -2.26
N TYR A 881 -12.95 17.91 -2.45
CA TYR A 881 -12.50 16.81 -1.61
C TYR A 881 -12.28 17.26 -0.17
N ARG A 882 -12.66 16.44 0.78
CA ARG A 882 -12.27 16.69 2.16
C ARG A 882 -10.77 16.46 2.30
N PRO A 883 -10.05 17.28 3.07
CA PRO A 883 -8.68 16.99 3.42
C PRO A 883 -8.58 15.57 3.99
N VAL A 884 -7.58 14.80 3.57
CA VAL A 884 -7.38 13.39 4.00
C VAL A 884 -7.34 13.25 5.52
N SER A 885 -6.96 14.33 6.19
CA SER A 885 -6.91 14.44 7.65
C SER A 885 -8.27 14.50 8.34
N THR A 886 -9.40 14.63 7.63
CA THR A 886 -10.72 14.88 8.26
C THR A 886 -11.58 13.62 8.45
N GLN A 887 -11.09 12.45 8.05
CA GLN A 887 -11.85 11.21 8.20
C GLN A 887 -11.79 10.69 9.64
N HIS A 888 -12.96 10.40 10.21
CA HIS A 888 -13.16 9.86 11.56
C HIS A 888 -12.93 8.35 11.62
#